data_66a072f07627c2ede3fc7f450956ba70
#
_entry.id   66a072f07627c2ede3fc7f450956ba70
#
_cell.length_a   1.000
_cell.length_b   1.000
_cell.length_c   1.000
_cell.angle_alpha   90.00
_cell.angle_beta   90.00
_cell.angle_gamma   90.00
#
_symmetry.space_group_name_H-M   'P 1'
#
loop_
_entity.id
_entity.type
_entity.pdbx_description
1 polymer ?
#
loop_
_entity_poly.entity_id
_entity_poly.type
_entity_poly.pdbx_seq_one_letter_code
_entity_poly.pdbx_strand_id
1 'polypeptide(L)'
;MSHQFKNLTFNTRHDRVAGLGNSEGSQKALNMLFAIRTIQERTGKDLGATFLSGTTISNSLTELYLLFKYLRPKELERQDIRCFDAWAAIFAKKTTDFEFNVTNNVVQKERFRYFIKVPELAAFYNEITDYRTAEDVGVDRPAKNEILHHIPPTPEQEDFIQKLMQFAKTGDATLLGRLPLSETEEKAKMLIATDYARKMALDMRMIDPNYEDHPDNKASHCAKMIAEYYQKYDAQKGTQFVFSDLGTYQPGDGWNVYSEIKRKLTEDYGIPPSEVRFIQECKTDKARKAVIDAMNAGTVRVLFGSTSMLGTGVNAQKRCVAIHHLDTPWRPSDLQQRDGRGVRAGNEIAKHFAGNNVDVIIYAVEKSLDSYKFNLLHCKQTFISQLKSGAMGARTIDEGAMDEKSGMNFSEYMALLSGNTDLLDKAKLEKRIASLEGERKSFNKGKRDSEFKLESKTGELRNNTAFIDAMTEDWNRFLSVAQTDREGNRLNIIKVDGVDSADEKVIGKRLQEIAKNATTGGLYTQVGELYGFPIKVVSERILKEGLEFTDNRFVVEGNYKYTYNNGHLAMADPLAAARNFLNAMERIPSIIDQYKAKNEVLEMEIPQLQEIAGKVWKKEDELKQLKSELAALDRKIQLELAPPTPEVAEKENEGQQLKPEAEDVRNRQAQYPENAPPQIRSPADSIVANHVIIGRPGLYAKEETRSKGLKI
;
A
#
# COMPACT_ATOMS: atom_id res chain seq x y z
N MET A 1 -28.29 -1.41 9.83
CA MET A 1 -28.54 -0.93 8.46
C MET A 1 -27.34 -0.22 7.85
N SER A 2 -26.69 0.72 8.53
CA SER A 2 -25.53 1.46 7.97
C SER A 2 -24.40 0.58 7.41
N HIS A 3 -24.12 -0.57 8.02
CA HIS A 3 -23.12 -1.53 7.55
C HIS A 3 -23.32 -2.03 6.11
N GLN A 4 -24.56 -2.07 5.61
CA GLN A 4 -24.83 -2.49 4.23
C GLN A 4 -24.40 -1.48 3.17
N PHE A 5 -24.09 -0.24 3.57
CA PHE A 5 -23.68 0.85 2.72
C PHE A 5 -22.21 1.23 2.86
N LYS A 6 -21.43 0.50 3.68
CA LYS A 6 -20.00 0.76 3.86
C LYS A 6 -19.16 0.46 2.62
N ASN A 7 -19.61 -0.45 1.77
CA ASN A 7 -18.90 -0.85 0.57
C ASN A 7 -19.18 0.12 -0.59
N LEU A 8 -18.71 1.36 -0.46
CA LEU A 8 -18.80 2.39 -1.49
C LEU A 8 -17.63 2.25 -2.46
N THR A 9 -17.89 2.49 -3.74
CA THR A 9 -16.85 2.47 -4.77
C THR A 9 -15.84 3.61 -4.59
N PHE A 10 -14.59 3.32 -4.89
CA PHE A 10 -13.52 4.32 -4.94
C PHE A 10 -12.46 3.92 -5.96
N ASN A 11 -11.83 4.90 -6.58
CA ASN A 11 -10.73 4.68 -7.50
C ASN A 11 -9.40 4.84 -6.76
N THR A 12 -8.45 3.98 -7.08
CA THR A 12 -7.10 4.01 -6.54
C THR A 12 -6.10 3.52 -7.59
N ARG A 13 -4.90 4.06 -7.57
CA ARG A 13 -3.75 3.55 -8.34
C ARG A 13 -3.08 2.36 -7.65
N HIS A 14 -3.58 1.98 -6.48
CA HIS A 14 -3.02 0.93 -5.63
C HIS A 14 -3.79 -0.38 -5.71
N ASP A 15 -4.32 -0.71 -6.87
CA ASP A 15 -5.10 -1.94 -7.16
C ASP A 15 -4.38 -3.25 -6.80
N ARG A 16 -3.04 -3.23 -6.76
CA ARG A 16 -2.20 -4.38 -6.38
C ARG A 16 -1.71 -4.35 -4.92
N VAL A 17 -2.12 -3.34 -4.14
CA VAL A 17 -1.69 -3.19 -2.74
C VAL A 17 -2.66 -3.94 -1.83
N ALA A 18 -2.14 -4.83 -0.98
CA ALA A 18 -2.96 -5.54 0.02
C ALA A 18 -3.43 -4.60 1.15
N GLY A 19 -4.52 -4.97 1.85
CA GLY A 19 -5.10 -4.16 2.93
C GLY A 19 -6.10 -3.10 2.46
N LEU A 20 -6.38 -3.02 1.16
CA LEU A 20 -7.49 -2.24 0.62
C LEU A 20 -8.76 -3.09 0.63
N GLY A 21 -9.87 -2.48 1.00
CA GLY A 21 -11.20 -3.10 0.87
C GLY A 21 -11.55 -3.37 -0.61
N ASN A 22 -12.80 -3.81 -0.87
CA ASN A 22 -13.29 -3.94 -2.23
C ASN A 22 -13.51 -2.55 -2.85
N SER A 23 -12.70 -2.20 -3.86
CA SER A 23 -12.78 -0.91 -4.57
C SER A 23 -13.98 -0.80 -5.53
N GLU A 24 -14.49 -1.94 -6.01
CA GLU A 24 -15.65 -1.95 -6.92
C GLU A 24 -16.93 -1.46 -6.25
N GLY A 25 -17.04 -1.68 -4.93
CA GLY A 25 -18.17 -1.22 -4.16
C GLY A 25 -19.46 -2.03 -4.39
N SER A 26 -20.59 -1.43 -4.03
CA SER A 26 -21.91 -2.01 -4.26
C SER A 26 -22.90 -0.96 -4.81
N GLN A 27 -23.81 -1.40 -5.66
CA GLN A 27 -24.87 -0.53 -6.21
C GLN A 27 -25.73 0.12 -5.11
N LYS A 28 -25.98 -0.61 -4.02
CA LYS A 28 -26.70 -0.06 -2.84
C LYS A 28 -25.98 1.15 -2.25
N ALA A 29 -24.67 1.04 -2.05
CA ALA A 29 -23.88 2.12 -1.48
C ALA A 29 -23.83 3.34 -2.42
N LEU A 30 -23.71 3.10 -3.72
CA LEU A 30 -23.72 4.17 -4.73
C LEU A 30 -25.08 4.90 -4.76
N ASN A 31 -26.19 4.16 -4.73
CA ASN A 31 -27.53 4.77 -4.69
C ASN A 31 -27.74 5.61 -3.41
N MET A 32 -27.25 5.12 -2.27
CA MET A 32 -27.28 5.89 -1.02
C MET A 32 -26.45 7.17 -1.11
N LEU A 33 -25.26 7.10 -1.76
CA LEU A 33 -24.44 8.29 -1.97
C LEU A 33 -25.17 9.33 -2.78
N PHE A 34 -25.82 8.95 -3.88
CA PHE A 34 -26.60 9.88 -4.70
C PHE A 34 -27.74 10.53 -3.92
N ALA A 35 -28.46 9.73 -3.14
CA ALA A 35 -29.57 10.28 -2.32
C ALA A 35 -29.03 11.32 -1.32
N ILE A 36 -27.93 11.02 -0.63
CA ILE A 36 -27.31 11.95 0.33
C ILE A 36 -26.79 13.19 -0.39
N ARG A 37 -26.15 13.06 -1.55
CA ARG A 37 -25.66 14.19 -2.35
C ARG A 37 -26.79 15.13 -2.76
N THR A 38 -27.92 14.61 -3.22
CA THR A 38 -29.08 15.41 -3.57
C THR A 38 -29.56 16.27 -2.40
N ILE A 39 -29.54 15.72 -1.16
CA ILE A 39 -29.92 16.49 0.03
C ILE A 39 -28.85 17.54 0.35
N GLN A 40 -27.58 17.18 0.28
CA GLN A 40 -26.46 18.10 0.53
C GLN A 40 -26.43 19.27 -0.46
N GLU A 41 -26.74 19.03 -1.72
CA GLU A 41 -26.86 20.06 -2.75
C GLU A 41 -28.01 21.02 -2.43
N ARG A 42 -29.19 20.48 -2.08
CA ARG A 42 -30.37 21.29 -1.74
C ARG A 42 -30.18 22.13 -0.48
N THR A 43 -29.48 21.62 0.51
CA THR A 43 -29.22 22.32 1.77
C THR A 43 -28.02 23.25 1.73
N GLY A 44 -27.14 23.08 0.76
CA GLY A 44 -25.87 23.78 0.66
C GLY A 44 -24.86 23.39 1.76
N LYS A 45 -25.14 22.33 2.53
CA LYS A 45 -24.32 21.85 3.67
C LYS A 45 -23.95 20.39 3.51
N ASP A 46 -22.94 19.92 4.26
CA ASP A 46 -22.58 18.49 4.32
C ASP A 46 -23.60 17.64 5.11
N LEU A 47 -24.66 18.26 5.61
CA LEU A 47 -25.75 17.60 6.32
C LEU A 47 -26.69 16.91 5.32
N GLY A 48 -26.93 15.63 5.47
CA GLY A 48 -27.77 14.87 4.56
C GLY A 48 -28.18 13.50 5.09
N ALA A 49 -27.45 12.99 6.07
CA ALA A 49 -27.73 11.69 6.69
C ALA A 49 -27.16 11.62 8.10
N THR A 50 -27.82 10.81 8.94
CA THR A 50 -27.31 10.38 10.24
C THR A 50 -27.17 8.87 10.25
N PHE A 51 -25.97 8.37 10.48
CA PHE A 51 -25.70 6.94 10.58
C PHE A 51 -25.60 6.50 12.03
N LEU A 52 -26.45 5.54 12.41
CA LEU A 52 -26.45 4.94 13.74
C LEU A 52 -25.76 3.59 13.68
N SER A 53 -24.69 3.42 14.44
CA SER A 53 -23.91 2.17 14.49
C SER A 53 -23.12 2.06 15.79
N GLY A 54 -23.09 0.87 16.39
CA GLY A 54 -22.16 0.55 17.49
C GLY A 54 -20.73 0.26 16.99
N THR A 55 -20.58 -0.04 15.68
CA THR A 55 -19.31 -0.46 15.07
C THR A 55 -19.06 0.31 13.77
N THR A 56 -18.70 1.58 13.88
CA THR A 56 -18.51 2.47 12.73
C THR A 56 -17.41 1.97 11.80
N ILE A 57 -16.31 1.46 12.38
CA ILE A 57 -15.20 0.85 11.69
C ILE A 57 -15.27 -0.65 11.94
N SER A 58 -15.34 -1.45 10.87
CA SER A 58 -15.49 -2.91 10.97
C SER A 58 -14.16 -3.64 10.96
N ASN A 59 -13.24 -3.22 10.11
CA ASN A 59 -11.99 -3.95 9.88
C ASN A 59 -10.77 -3.04 9.69
N SER A 60 -10.87 -1.98 8.90
CA SER A 60 -9.75 -1.11 8.53
C SER A 60 -10.12 0.36 8.56
N LEU A 61 -9.14 1.21 8.82
CA LEU A 61 -9.28 2.67 8.75
C LEU A 61 -9.60 3.20 7.36
N THR A 62 -9.37 2.42 6.31
CA THR A 62 -9.80 2.78 4.95
C THR A 62 -11.30 3.01 4.87
N GLU A 63 -12.08 2.36 5.75
CA GLU A 63 -13.52 2.56 5.85
C GLU A 63 -13.89 4.00 6.27
N LEU A 64 -13.02 4.72 6.98
CA LEU A 64 -13.24 6.12 7.35
C LEU A 64 -13.27 7.04 6.14
N TYR A 65 -12.39 6.83 5.15
CA TYR A 65 -12.44 7.60 3.92
C TYR A 65 -13.80 7.47 3.23
N LEU A 66 -14.33 6.25 3.18
CA LEU A 66 -15.65 5.99 2.57
C LEU A 66 -16.78 6.64 3.38
N LEU A 67 -16.68 6.65 4.71
CA LEU A 67 -17.60 7.35 5.58
C LEU A 67 -17.58 8.86 5.34
N PHE A 68 -16.39 9.45 5.24
CA PHE A 68 -16.23 10.88 4.95
C PHE A 68 -16.75 11.27 3.56
N LYS A 69 -16.66 10.37 2.58
CA LYS A 69 -17.32 10.57 1.28
C LYS A 69 -18.82 10.79 1.40
N TYR A 70 -19.49 10.15 2.35
CA TYR A 70 -20.90 10.39 2.62
C TYR A 70 -21.15 11.67 3.38
N LEU A 71 -20.39 11.92 4.45
CA LEU A 71 -20.75 12.86 5.50
C LEU A 71 -19.95 14.17 5.48
N ARG A 72 -18.79 14.21 4.81
CA ARG A 72 -17.91 15.39 4.77
C ARG A 72 -17.32 15.69 3.40
N PRO A 73 -18.09 15.70 2.32
CA PRO A 73 -17.55 15.92 0.98
C PRO A 73 -16.88 17.27 0.78
N LYS A 74 -17.48 18.36 1.30
CA LYS A 74 -16.92 19.70 1.17
C LYS A 74 -15.64 19.87 1.98
N GLU A 75 -15.58 19.23 3.15
CA GLU A 75 -14.38 19.28 3.99
C GLU A 75 -13.23 18.47 3.35
N LEU A 76 -13.52 17.32 2.74
CA LEU A 76 -12.53 16.58 1.96
C LEU A 76 -12.02 17.42 0.77
N GLU A 77 -12.90 18.16 0.10
CA GLU A 77 -12.52 19.06 -0.98
C GLU A 77 -11.68 20.24 -0.47
N ARG A 78 -12.06 20.86 0.65
CA ARG A 78 -11.32 21.96 1.29
C ARG A 78 -9.89 21.57 1.67
N GLN A 79 -9.69 20.32 2.08
CA GLN A 79 -8.38 19.76 2.44
C GLN A 79 -7.64 19.15 1.23
N ASP A 80 -8.18 19.29 0.02
CA ASP A 80 -7.65 18.70 -1.23
C ASP A 80 -7.54 17.16 -1.20
N ILE A 81 -8.38 16.48 -0.40
CA ILE A 81 -8.49 15.02 -0.32
C ILE A 81 -9.59 14.54 -1.28
N ARG A 82 -9.39 14.72 -2.59
CA ARG A 82 -10.41 14.43 -3.61
C ARG A 82 -10.53 12.96 -3.98
N CYS A 83 -9.51 12.17 -3.68
CA CYS A 83 -9.46 10.74 -4.00
C CYS A 83 -8.87 9.93 -2.85
N PHE A 84 -9.05 8.60 -2.90
CA PHE A 84 -8.50 7.70 -1.91
C PHE A 84 -6.98 7.80 -1.80
N ASP A 85 -6.28 7.97 -2.92
CA ASP A 85 -4.82 8.03 -2.94
C ASP A 85 -4.29 9.27 -2.18
N ALA A 86 -4.99 10.40 -2.26
CA ALA A 86 -4.67 11.60 -1.47
C ALA A 86 -4.88 11.35 0.03
N TRP A 87 -5.99 10.71 0.41
CA TRP A 87 -6.25 10.33 1.79
C TRP A 87 -5.19 9.35 2.33
N ALA A 88 -4.88 8.33 1.55
CA ALA A 88 -3.87 7.35 1.91
C ALA A 88 -2.47 7.95 2.06
N ALA A 89 -2.11 8.93 1.23
CA ALA A 89 -0.83 9.64 1.34
C ALA A 89 -0.69 10.43 2.66
N ILE A 90 -1.81 10.87 3.24
CA ILE A 90 -1.82 11.63 4.50
C ILE A 90 -1.84 10.69 5.71
N PHE A 91 -2.69 9.65 5.69
CA PHE A 91 -3.04 8.86 6.87
C PHE A 91 -2.54 7.41 6.84
N ALA A 92 -2.10 6.91 5.70
CA ALA A 92 -1.64 5.54 5.57
C ALA A 92 -0.18 5.47 5.14
N LYS A 93 0.57 4.52 5.69
CA LYS A 93 1.94 4.21 5.27
C LYS A 93 1.96 2.83 4.66
N LYS A 94 2.42 2.77 3.42
CA LYS A 94 2.72 1.51 2.77
C LYS A 94 3.94 0.88 3.40
N THR A 95 3.88 -0.42 3.60
CA THR A 95 5.04 -1.27 3.86
C THR A 95 5.22 -2.23 2.72
N THR A 96 6.45 -2.52 2.46
CA THR A 96 6.85 -3.58 1.57
C THR A 96 7.10 -4.80 2.43
N ASP A 97 6.22 -5.78 2.34
CA ASP A 97 6.44 -7.09 2.92
C ASP A 97 7.04 -8.00 1.85
N PHE A 98 8.01 -8.81 2.25
CA PHE A 98 8.56 -9.83 1.38
C PHE A 98 7.77 -11.11 1.61
N GLU A 99 7.08 -11.57 0.58
CA GLU A 99 6.35 -12.84 0.60
C GLU A 99 7.07 -13.82 -0.34
N PHE A 100 7.08 -15.09 0.04
CA PHE A 100 7.49 -16.13 -0.91
C PHE A 100 6.34 -16.36 -1.89
N ASN A 101 6.66 -16.26 -3.18
CA ASN A 101 5.71 -16.69 -4.20
C ASN A 101 5.65 -18.23 -4.27
N VAL A 102 4.78 -18.74 -5.12
CA VAL A 102 4.55 -20.16 -5.34
C VAL A 102 5.83 -20.92 -5.73
N THR A 103 6.78 -20.23 -6.36
CA THR A 103 8.06 -20.81 -6.80
C THR A 103 9.18 -20.65 -5.77
N ASN A 104 8.83 -20.36 -4.49
CA ASN A 104 9.77 -20.18 -3.40
C ASN A 104 10.75 -18.97 -3.59
N ASN A 105 10.42 -18.06 -4.49
CA ASN A 105 11.15 -16.82 -4.68
C ASN A 105 10.57 -15.73 -3.78
N VAL A 106 11.42 -14.91 -3.20
CA VAL A 106 11.02 -13.74 -2.43
C VAL A 106 10.46 -12.70 -3.38
N VAL A 107 9.15 -12.42 -3.28
CA VAL A 107 8.48 -11.33 -4.00
C VAL A 107 8.16 -10.20 -3.04
N GLN A 108 8.35 -9.01 -3.53
CA GLN A 108 8.01 -7.81 -2.81
C GLN A 108 6.53 -7.49 -3.01
N LYS A 109 5.76 -7.46 -1.90
CA LYS A 109 4.35 -7.10 -1.92
C LYS A 109 4.13 -5.85 -1.10
N GLU A 110 3.55 -4.82 -1.71
CA GLU A 110 3.15 -3.61 -1.00
C GLU A 110 1.83 -3.84 -0.26
N ARG A 111 1.76 -3.34 0.98
CA ARG A 111 0.56 -3.40 1.82
C ARG A 111 0.36 -2.07 2.55
N PHE A 112 -0.88 -1.59 2.66
CA PHE A 112 -1.23 -0.59 3.65
C PHE A 112 -1.36 -1.28 5.01
N ARG A 113 -0.37 -1.12 5.85
CA ARG A 113 -0.30 -1.76 7.17
C ARG A 113 -0.34 -0.76 8.30
N TYR A 114 0.33 0.37 8.11
CA TYR A 114 0.40 1.38 9.15
C TYR A 114 -0.48 2.56 8.83
N PHE A 115 -1.22 3.01 9.83
CA PHE A 115 -1.88 4.30 9.81
C PHE A 115 -1.10 5.28 10.65
N ILE A 116 -0.90 6.49 10.12
CA ILE A 116 -0.13 7.58 10.71
C ILE A 116 -1.05 8.76 10.97
N LYS A 117 -0.61 9.71 11.80
CA LYS A 117 -1.40 10.89 12.17
C LYS A 117 -2.78 10.52 12.74
N VAL A 118 -2.81 9.50 13.56
CA VAL A 118 -4.04 8.96 14.13
C VAL A 118 -4.79 9.99 15.00
N PRO A 119 -4.12 10.83 15.82
CA PRO A 119 -4.80 11.89 16.56
C PRO A 119 -5.51 12.90 15.65
N GLU A 120 -4.89 13.27 14.53
CA GLU A 120 -5.46 14.19 13.55
C GLU A 120 -6.66 13.55 12.83
N LEU A 121 -6.57 12.25 12.50
CA LEU A 121 -7.67 11.48 11.93
C LEU A 121 -8.84 11.34 12.93
N ALA A 122 -8.53 11.12 14.21
CA ALA A 122 -9.52 11.05 15.28
C ALA A 122 -10.24 12.39 15.48
N ALA A 123 -9.50 13.51 15.46
CA ALA A 123 -10.10 14.84 15.53
C ALA A 123 -11.08 15.08 14.38
N PHE A 124 -10.65 14.76 13.15
CA PHE A 124 -11.49 14.87 11.95
C PHE A 124 -12.74 14.00 12.00
N TYR A 125 -12.65 12.80 12.58
CA TYR A 125 -13.77 11.89 12.81
C TYR A 125 -14.72 12.40 13.90
N ASN A 126 -14.18 12.91 15.00
CA ASN A 126 -14.96 13.31 16.17
C ASN A 126 -15.77 14.60 15.93
N GLU A 127 -15.39 15.43 14.95
CA GLU A 127 -16.18 16.61 14.56
C GLU A 127 -17.59 16.25 14.06
N ILE A 128 -17.79 15.05 13.52
CA ILE A 128 -19.07 14.58 12.97
C ILE A 128 -19.66 13.41 13.74
N THR A 129 -19.05 13.02 14.85
CA THR A 129 -19.43 11.81 15.58
C THR A 129 -19.77 12.14 17.03
N ASP A 130 -20.96 11.74 17.46
CA ASP A 130 -21.30 11.64 18.87
C ASP A 130 -21.10 10.19 19.32
N TYR A 131 -19.99 9.93 20.00
CA TYR A 131 -19.64 8.60 20.50
C TYR A 131 -19.89 8.55 22.00
N ARG A 132 -20.73 7.58 22.42
CA ARG A 132 -21.05 7.32 23.82
C ARG A 132 -20.86 5.84 24.11
N THR A 133 -20.18 5.57 25.20
CA THR A 133 -20.09 4.21 25.75
C THR A 133 -21.31 3.91 26.63
N ALA A 134 -21.52 2.64 26.97
CA ALA A 134 -22.57 2.26 27.90
C ALA A 134 -22.35 2.88 29.29
N GLU A 135 -21.09 3.09 29.68
CA GLU A 135 -20.71 3.75 30.92
C GLU A 135 -21.06 5.23 30.92
N ASP A 136 -20.80 5.95 29.80
CA ASP A 136 -21.11 7.37 29.65
C ASP A 136 -22.63 7.66 29.82
N VAL A 137 -23.47 6.70 29.42
CA VAL A 137 -24.95 6.85 29.48
C VAL A 137 -25.56 6.06 30.63
N GLY A 138 -24.76 5.45 31.50
CA GLY A 138 -25.24 4.75 32.71
C GLY A 138 -26.07 3.51 32.39
N VAL A 139 -25.83 2.80 31.28
CA VAL A 139 -26.55 1.55 30.97
C VAL A 139 -26.10 0.45 31.92
N ASP A 140 -27.02 -0.05 32.72
CA ASP A 140 -26.78 -1.20 33.59
C ASP A 140 -26.68 -2.48 32.75
N ARG A 141 -25.43 -2.93 32.54
CA ARG A 141 -25.10 -4.16 31.82
C ARG A 141 -23.99 -4.92 32.59
N PRO A 142 -23.94 -6.24 32.48
CA PRO A 142 -22.83 -6.99 33.07
C PRO A 142 -21.49 -6.60 32.44
N ALA A 143 -20.41 -6.72 33.23
CA ALA A 143 -19.06 -6.63 32.72
C ALA A 143 -18.71 -7.89 31.91
N LYS A 144 -17.76 -7.76 31.00
CA LYS A 144 -17.16 -8.87 30.27
C LYS A 144 -15.94 -9.39 31.01
N ASN A 145 -15.93 -10.65 31.39
CA ASN A 145 -14.77 -11.34 31.90
C ASN A 145 -14.21 -12.27 30.80
N GLU A 146 -13.10 -11.89 30.20
CA GLU A 146 -12.52 -12.59 29.06
C GLU A 146 -11.52 -13.66 29.55
N ILE A 147 -11.74 -14.90 29.14
CA ILE A 147 -10.95 -16.07 29.55
C ILE A 147 -10.39 -16.73 28.29
N LEU A 148 -9.07 -16.64 28.11
CA LEU A 148 -8.39 -17.37 27.06
C LEU A 148 -8.06 -18.79 27.55
N HIS A 149 -8.75 -19.78 26.96
CA HIS A 149 -8.58 -21.20 27.30
C HIS A 149 -7.58 -21.83 26.34
N HIS A 150 -6.36 -22.04 26.82
CA HIS A 150 -5.27 -22.65 26.07
C HIS A 150 -5.44 -24.17 26.03
N ILE A 151 -5.27 -24.77 24.87
CA ILE A 151 -5.39 -26.20 24.61
C ILE A 151 -4.11 -26.65 23.93
N PRO A 152 -3.34 -27.59 24.51
CA PRO A 152 -2.21 -28.21 23.84
C PRO A 152 -2.68 -28.93 22.55
N PRO A 153 -1.90 -28.90 21.46
CA PRO A 153 -2.25 -29.66 20.27
C PRO A 153 -2.24 -31.18 20.56
N THR A 154 -3.19 -31.90 19.97
CA THR A 154 -3.16 -33.37 20.01
C THR A 154 -2.02 -33.90 19.14
N PRO A 155 -1.59 -35.17 19.33
CA PRO A 155 -0.51 -35.76 18.51
C PRO A 155 -0.81 -35.71 17.01
N GLU A 156 -2.06 -35.92 16.61
CA GLU A 156 -2.49 -35.80 15.23
C GLU A 156 -2.43 -34.36 14.70
N GLN A 157 -2.77 -33.40 15.54
CA GLN A 157 -2.63 -31.98 15.20
C GLN A 157 -1.15 -31.58 15.06
N GLU A 158 -0.26 -32.10 15.90
CA GLU A 158 1.19 -31.85 15.78
C GLU A 158 1.75 -32.41 14.46
N ASP A 159 1.38 -33.64 14.07
CA ASP A 159 1.75 -34.23 12.79
C ASP A 159 1.21 -33.40 11.61
N PHE A 160 -0.05 -33.00 11.71
CA PHE A 160 -0.66 -32.19 10.64
C PHE A 160 -0.07 -30.79 10.55
N ILE A 161 0.38 -30.19 11.67
CA ILE A 161 1.13 -28.92 11.65
C ILE A 161 2.40 -29.07 10.80
N GLN A 162 3.14 -30.18 10.93
CA GLN A 162 4.32 -30.44 10.10
C GLN A 162 3.96 -30.56 8.61
N LYS A 163 2.87 -31.25 8.28
CA LYS A 163 2.35 -31.34 6.91
C LYS A 163 1.94 -29.98 6.34
N LEU A 164 1.29 -29.12 7.15
CA LEU A 164 0.94 -27.75 6.76
C LEU A 164 2.17 -26.88 6.50
N MET A 165 3.19 -27.01 7.35
CA MET A 165 4.46 -26.29 7.17
C MET A 165 5.15 -26.72 5.87
N GLN A 166 5.16 -28.01 5.57
CA GLN A 166 5.73 -28.55 4.35
C GLN A 166 4.91 -28.14 3.12
N PHE A 167 3.58 -28.23 3.18
CA PHE A 167 2.69 -27.70 2.13
C PHE A 167 2.93 -26.22 1.85
N ALA A 168 3.03 -25.39 2.88
CA ALA A 168 3.30 -23.96 2.73
C ALA A 168 4.64 -23.69 2.03
N LYS A 169 5.66 -24.54 2.26
CA LYS A 169 6.97 -24.47 1.58
C LYS A 169 6.89 -24.95 0.13
N THR A 170 6.37 -26.14 -0.10
CA THR A 170 6.49 -26.84 -1.39
C THR A 170 5.31 -26.62 -2.33
N GLY A 171 4.12 -26.35 -1.79
CA GLY A 171 2.87 -26.35 -2.57
C GLY A 171 2.31 -27.76 -2.82
N ASP A 172 2.91 -28.80 -2.25
CA ASP A 172 2.44 -30.18 -2.42
C ASP A 172 1.12 -30.42 -1.69
N ALA A 173 0.01 -30.37 -2.45
CA ALA A 173 -1.33 -30.52 -1.91
C ALA A 173 -1.65 -31.97 -1.47
N THR A 174 -0.85 -32.95 -1.87
CA THR A 174 -1.04 -34.37 -1.45
C THR A 174 -0.84 -34.51 0.06
N LEU A 175 -0.01 -33.67 0.68
CA LEU A 175 0.19 -33.60 2.13
C LEU A 175 -1.10 -33.25 2.90
N LEU A 176 -2.04 -32.58 2.24
CA LEU A 176 -3.36 -32.24 2.78
C LEU A 176 -4.48 -33.16 2.34
N GLY A 177 -4.13 -34.29 1.70
CA GLY A 177 -5.12 -35.22 1.14
C GLY A 177 -5.86 -34.68 -0.09
N ARG A 178 -5.30 -33.71 -0.81
CA ARG A 178 -5.91 -33.08 -2.00
C ARG A 178 -5.20 -33.47 -3.29
N LEU A 179 -5.91 -33.28 -4.41
CA LEU A 179 -5.30 -33.28 -5.73
C LEU A 179 -4.30 -32.10 -5.87
N PRO A 180 -3.33 -32.21 -6.78
CA PRO A 180 -2.40 -31.10 -7.07
C PRO A 180 -3.14 -29.79 -7.33
N LEU A 181 -2.55 -28.66 -6.88
CA LEU A 181 -3.16 -27.35 -7.04
C LEU A 181 -3.25 -26.94 -8.51
N SER A 182 -4.35 -26.31 -8.89
CA SER A 182 -4.48 -25.58 -10.15
C SER A 182 -3.68 -24.27 -10.09
N GLU A 183 -3.40 -23.65 -11.25
CA GLU A 183 -2.67 -22.35 -11.31
C GLU A 183 -3.32 -21.24 -10.45
N THR A 184 -4.66 -21.25 -10.34
CA THR A 184 -5.41 -20.29 -9.51
C THR A 184 -5.25 -20.60 -8.03
N GLU A 185 -5.29 -21.86 -7.65
CA GLU A 185 -5.10 -22.32 -6.28
C GLU A 185 -3.66 -22.14 -5.81
N GLU A 186 -2.68 -22.29 -6.70
CA GLU A 186 -1.30 -21.97 -6.39
C GLU A 186 -1.12 -20.53 -5.94
N LYS A 187 -1.78 -19.58 -6.61
CA LYS A 187 -1.79 -18.16 -6.20
C LYS A 187 -2.47 -17.94 -4.85
N ALA A 188 -3.37 -18.82 -4.47
CA ALA A 188 -4.11 -18.82 -3.22
C ALA A 188 -3.54 -19.79 -2.16
N LYS A 189 -2.35 -20.36 -2.38
CA LYS A 189 -1.72 -21.37 -1.52
C LYS A 189 -1.79 -21.04 -0.03
N MET A 190 -1.43 -19.79 0.35
CA MET A 190 -1.46 -19.37 1.75
C MET A 190 -2.86 -19.23 2.32
N LEU A 191 -3.85 -18.93 1.49
CA LEU A 191 -5.25 -18.93 1.90
C LEU A 191 -5.73 -20.35 2.19
N ILE A 192 -5.36 -21.32 1.34
CA ILE A 192 -5.64 -22.74 1.54
C ILE A 192 -4.97 -23.23 2.82
N ALA A 193 -3.68 -22.96 3.01
CA ALA A 193 -2.95 -23.30 4.24
C ALA A 193 -3.65 -22.74 5.49
N THR A 194 -4.10 -21.51 5.42
CA THR A 194 -4.83 -20.82 6.52
C THR A 194 -6.16 -21.49 6.82
N ASP A 195 -6.92 -21.90 5.78
CA ASP A 195 -8.20 -22.61 5.96
C ASP A 195 -8.01 -23.97 6.62
N TYR A 196 -7.04 -24.76 6.16
CA TYR A 196 -6.72 -26.05 6.76
C TYR A 196 -6.20 -25.92 8.21
N ALA A 197 -5.38 -24.92 8.51
CA ALA A 197 -4.92 -24.65 9.87
C ALA A 197 -6.08 -24.28 10.82
N ARG A 198 -7.10 -23.58 10.34
CA ARG A 198 -8.32 -23.28 11.12
C ARG A 198 -9.17 -24.53 11.35
N LYS A 199 -9.34 -25.37 10.33
CA LYS A 199 -10.07 -26.62 10.43
C LYS A 199 -9.39 -27.59 11.40
N MET A 200 -8.09 -27.79 11.25
CA MET A 200 -7.27 -28.59 12.15
C MET A 200 -7.40 -28.15 13.61
N ALA A 201 -7.29 -26.82 13.86
CA ALA A 201 -7.39 -26.28 15.21
C ALA A 201 -8.78 -26.48 15.83
N LEU A 202 -9.84 -26.60 15.03
CA LEU A 202 -11.19 -26.83 15.51
C LEU A 202 -11.43 -28.33 15.77
N ASP A 203 -11.22 -29.18 14.77
CA ASP A 203 -11.32 -30.63 14.87
C ASP A 203 -10.68 -31.28 13.63
N MET A 204 -9.86 -32.34 13.84
CA MET A 204 -9.19 -33.05 12.75
C MET A 204 -10.16 -33.71 11.78
N ARG A 205 -11.34 -34.12 12.25
CA ARG A 205 -12.40 -34.72 11.40
C ARG A 205 -12.97 -33.73 10.36
N MET A 206 -12.68 -32.44 10.48
CA MET A 206 -12.97 -31.45 9.42
C MET A 206 -11.99 -31.53 8.25
N ILE A 207 -10.84 -32.16 8.44
CA ILE A 207 -9.83 -32.41 7.40
C ILE A 207 -10.15 -33.71 6.69
N ASP A 208 -10.26 -34.80 7.48
CA ASP A 208 -10.62 -36.13 7.01
C ASP A 208 -11.54 -36.81 8.04
N PRO A 209 -12.73 -37.26 7.67
CA PRO A 209 -13.66 -37.95 8.57
C PRO A 209 -13.12 -39.24 9.22
N ASN A 210 -12.02 -39.78 8.70
CA ASN A 210 -11.38 -40.98 9.24
C ASN A 210 -10.54 -40.71 10.51
N TYR A 211 -10.27 -39.46 10.85
CA TYR A 211 -9.65 -39.12 12.15
C TYR A 211 -10.59 -39.50 13.29
N GLU A 212 -10.01 -40.01 14.36
CA GLU A 212 -10.75 -40.37 15.57
C GLU A 212 -11.05 -39.15 16.44
N ASP A 213 -12.02 -39.31 17.35
CA ASP A 213 -12.31 -38.32 18.37
C ASP A 213 -11.20 -38.33 19.43
N HIS A 214 -10.70 -37.14 19.80
CA HIS A 214 -9.69 -37.00 20.84
C HIS A 214 -10.27 -36.30 22.06
N PRO A 215 -10.05 -36.81 23.31
CA PRO A 215 -10.62 -36.23 24.53
C PRO A 215 -10.11 -34.79 24.82
N ASP A 216 -8.94 -34.44 24.30
CA ASP A 216 -8.33 -33.10 24.48
C ASP A 216 -8.44 -32.24 23.21
N ASN A 217 -9.32 -32.56 22.25
CA ASN A 217 -9.59 -31.64 21.15
C ASN A 217 -10.46 -30.45 21.61
N LYS A 218 -10.53 -29.42 20.77
CA LYS A 218 -11.27 -28.19 21.11
C LYS A 218 -12.75 -28.45 21.35
N ALA A 219 -13.36 -29.38 20.61
CA ALA A 219 -14.77 -29.73 20.79
C ALA A 219 -15.02 -30.36 22.18
N SER A 220 -14.12 -31.24 22.63
CA SER A 220 -14.20 -31.88 23.95
C SER A 220 -14.02 -30.85 25.09
N HIS A 221 -13.01 -29.97 24.98
CA HIS A 221 -12.82 -28.88 25.95
C HIS A 221 -14.03 -27.96 26.02
N CYS A 222 -14.64 -27.63 24.88
CA CYS A 222 -15.85 -26.80 24.84
C CYS A 222 -17.01 -27.51 25.53
N ALA A 223 -17.24 -28.77 25.23
CA ALA A 223 -18.32 -29.56 25.86
C ALA A 223 -18.14 -29.61 27.39
N LYS A 224 -16.92 -29.86 27.86
CA LYS A 224 -16.58 -29.85 29.29
C LYS A 224 -16.89 -28.51 29.95
N MET A 225 -16.39 -27.43 29.39
CA MET A 225 -16.66 -26.08 29.95
C MET A 225 -18.14 -25.73 29.95
N ILE A 226 -18.88 -26.06 28.88
CA ILE A 226 -20.33 -25.87 28.84
C ILE A 226 -21.00 -26.66 29.97
N ALA A 227 -20.63 -27.91 30.20
CA ALA A 227 -21.19 -28.74 31.25
C ALA A 227 -20.87 -28.19 32.66
N GLU A 228 -19.67 -27.67 32.90
CA GLU A 228 -19.29 -27.01 34.16
C GLU A 228 -20.19 -25.77 34.44
N TYR A 229 -20.39 -24.89 33.45
CA TYR A 229 -21.30 -23.73 33.59
C TYR A 229 -22.76 -24.15 33.71
N TYR A 230 -23.18 -25.22 33.01
CA TYR A 230 -24.50 -25.76 33.10
C TYR A 230 -24.81 -26.22 34.54
N GLN A 231 -23.91 -26.96 35.16
CA GLN A 231 -24.04 -27.43 36.54
C GLN A 231 -23.94 -26.27 37.54
N LYS A 232 -22.98 -25.40 37.41
CA LYS A 232 -22.73 -24.24 38.29
C LYS A 232 -23.96 -23.35 38.42
N TYR A 233 -24.73 -23.16 37.33
CA TYR A 233 -25.88 -22.28 37.28
C TYR A 233 -27.18 -23.06 37.04
N ASP A 234 -27.29 -24.31 37.49
CA ASP A 234 -28.46 -25.13 37.22
C ASP A 234 -29.69 -24.61 37.99
N ALA A 235 -29.55 -24.25 39.24
CA ALA A 235 -30.64 -23.69 40.06
C ALA A 235 -31.24 -22.40 39.45
N GLN A 236 -30.40 -21.58 38.80
CA GLN A 236 -30.80 -20.33 38.16
C GLN A 236 -31.23 -20.52 36.70
N LYS A 237 -31.12 -21.72 36.15
CA LYS A 237 -31.35 -21.97 34.73
C LYS A 237 -30.50 -21.02 33.84
N GLY A 238 -29.19 -20.85 34.19
CA GLY A 238 -28.25 -20.00 33.46
C GLY A 238 -28.05 -20.51 32.03
N THR A 239 -27.94 -19.62 31.06
CA THR A 239 -27.85 -19.98 29.64
C THR A 239 -26.47 -19.58 29.04
N GLN A 240 -26.12 -20.24 27.96
CA GLN A 240 -24.81 -20.09 27.32
C GLN A 240 -24.96 -19.95 25.80
N PHE A 241 -24.16 -19.09 25.19
CA PHE A 241 -24.02 -19.00 23.73
C PHE A 241 -22.73 -19.70 23.28
N VAL A 242 -22.81 -20.39 22.15
CA VAL A 242 -21.64 -21.01 21.50
C VAL A 242 -21.54 -20.51 20.08
N PHE A 243 -20.43 -19.86 19.76
CA PHE A 243 -20.17 -19.28 18.45
C PHE A 243 -19.07 -20.02 17.71
N SER A 244 -19.36 -20.39 16.47
CA SER A 244 -18.38 -20.78 15.45
C SER A 244 -18.89 -20.44 14.06
N ASP A 245 -18.02 -19.97 13.18
CA ASP A 245 -18.32 -19.77 11.76
C ASP A 245 -17.87 -20.99 10.93
N LEU A 246 -17.16 -21.95 11.55
CA LEU A 246 -16.75 -23.23 10.96
C LEU A 246 -17.45 -24.40 11.64
N GLY A 247 -17.61 -25.51 10.92
CA GLY A 247 -18.18 -26.73 11.46
C GLY A 247 -19.62 -26.56 11.95
N THR A 248 -20.36 -25.63 11.36
CA THR A 248 -21.74 -25.30 11.73
C THR A 248 -22.69 -26.41 11.37
N TYR A 249 -23.79 -26.51 12.12
CA TYR A 249 -24.87 -27.45 11.81
C TYR A 249 -25.43 -27.26 10.39
N GLN A 250 -25.53 -28.38 9.68
CA GLN A 250 -26.21 -28.49 8.38
C GLN A 250 -27.25 -29.61 8.46
N PRO A 251 -28.47 -29.40 7.95
CA PRO A 251 -29.47 -30.46 7.89
C PRO A 251 -29.01 -31.62 7.01
N GLY A 252 -28.95 -32.82 7.54
CA GLY A 252 -28.47 -34.01 6.86
C GLY A 252 -27.65 -34.89 7.80
N ASP A 253 -27.18 -36.04 7.30
CA ASP A 253 -26.45 -37.04 8.09
C ASP A 253 -24.92 -36.81 8.16
N GLY A 254 -24.46 -35.64 7.69
CA GLY A 254 -23.02 -35.29 7.71
C GLY A 254 -22.54 -34.88 9.11
N TRP A 255 -21.36 -35.41 9.50
CA TRP A 255 -20.68 -34.99 10.72
C TRP A 255 -20.37 -33.48 10.70
N ASN A 256 -20.61 -32.81 11.81
CA ASN A 256 -20.24 -31.43 12.03
C ASN A 256 -19.94 -31.18 13.52
N VAL A 257 -19.11 -30.16 13.78
CA VAL A 257 -18.64 -29.84 15.16
C VAL A 257 -19.78 -29.52 16.11
N TYR A 258 -20.84 -28.86 15.65
CA TYR A 258 -21.98 -28.53 16.51
C TYR A 258 -22.71 -29.79 16.98
N SER A 259 -23.00 -30.72 16.07
CA SER A 259 -23.61 -31.99 16.38
C SER A 259 -22.74 -32.84 17.30
N GLU A 260 -21.43 -32.81 17.12
CA GLU A 260 -20.48 -33.53 17.95
C GLU A 260 -20.46 -32.98 19.39
N ILE A 261 -20.39 -31.66 19.57
CA ILE A 261 -20.44 -31.06 20.91
C ILE A 261 -21.77 -31.35 21.56
N LYS A 262 -22.89 -31.30 20.82
CA LYS A 262 -24.21 -31.66 21.34
C LYS A 262 -24.26 -33.12 21.77
N ARG A 263 -23.68 -34.05 20.98
CA ARG A 263 -23.56 -35.49 21.34
C ARG A 263 -22.82 -35.63 22.68
N LYS A 264 -21.64 -35.02 22.80
CA LYS A 264 -20.85 -35.05 24.03
C LYS A 264 -21.63 -34.47 25.23
N LEU A 265 -22.31 -33.33 25.07
CA LEU A 265 -23.14 -32.76 26.13
C LEU A 265 -24.25 -33.70 26.57
N THR A 266 -24.83 -34.43 25.64
CA THR A 266 -25.97 -35.33 25.91
C THR A 266 -25.49 -36.65 26.47
N GLU A 267 -24.52 -37.29 25.81
CA GLU A 267 -24.09 -38.68 26.13
C GLU A 267 -23.08 -38.70 27.29
N ASP A 268 -22.09 -37.80 27.28
CA ASP A 268 -21.02 -37.83 28.26
C ASP A 268 -21.36 -37.02 29.54
N TYR A 269 -22.18 -35.95 29.41
CA TYR A 269 -22.51 -35.05 30.53
C TYR A 269 -23.99 -35.10 30.94
N GLY A 270 -24.84 -35.86 30.26
CA GLY A 270 -26.23 -36.08 30.62
C GLY A 270 -27.17 -34.87 30.47
N ILE A 271 -26.76 -33.88 29.67
CA ILE A 271 -27.59 -32.67 29.45
C ILE A 271 -28.72 -33.03 28.48
N PRO A 272 -29.99 -32.70 28.80
CA PRO A 272 -31.12 -33.04 27.95
C PRO A 272 -30.97 -32.45 26.52
N PRO A 273 -31.13 -33.26 25.46
CA PRO A 273 -30.97 -32.79 24.08
C PRO A 273 -31.92 -31.66 23.67
N SER A 274 -33.05 -31.55 24.35
CA SER A 274 -34.04 -30.46 24.17
C SER A 274 -33.54 -29.08 24.66
N GLU A 275 -32.57 -29.06 25.59
CA GLU A 275 -31.97 -27.87 26.16
C GLU A 275 -30.79 -27.34 25.35
N VAL A 276 -30.33 -28.11 24.35
CA VAL A 276 -29.21 -27.77 23.44
C VAL A 276 -29.73 -27.58 22.02
N ARG A 277 -29.73 -26.37 21.51
CA ARG A 277 -30.33 -26.05 20.20
C ARG A 277 -29.35 -25.35 19.28
N PHE A 278 -29.58 -25.50 17.99
CA PHE A 278 -28.88 -24.79 16.93
C PHE A 278 -29.81 -23.75 16.30
N ILE A 279 -29.34 -22.52 16.15
CA ILE A 279 -30.15 -21.46 15.51
C ILE A 279 -30.43 -21.78 14.03
N GLN A 280 -29.58 -22.58 13.39
CA GLN A 280 -29.73 -23.05 12.02
C GLN A 280 -30.95 -23.97 11.82
N GLU A 281 -31.46 -24.61 12.87
CA GLU A 281 -32.70 -25.39 12.84
C GLU A 281 -33.93 -24.50 12.59
N CYS A 282 -33.83 -23.18 12.89
CA CYS A 282 -34.92 -22.23 12.80
C CYS A 282 -35.05 -21.67 11.38
N LYS A 283 -35.88 -22.29 10.55
CA LYS A 283 -36.10 -21.84 9.15
C LYS A 283 -37.02 -20.61 9.04
N THR A 284 -37.79 -20.25 10.09
CA THR A 284 -38.74 -19.14 10.08
C THR A 284 -38.45 -18.18 11.23
N ASP A 285 -38.83 -16.92 11.08
CA ASP A 285 -38.71 -15.91 12.16
C ASP A 285 -39.52 -16.31 13.41
N LYS A 286 -40.68 -16.99 13.24
CA LYS A 286 -41.49 -17.51 14.34
C LYS A 286 -40.71 -18.57 15.12
N ALA A 287 -40.06 -19.51 14.44
CA ALA A 287 -39.26 -20.55 15.09
C ALA A 287 -38.03 -19.92 15.80
N ARG A 288 -37.38 -18.96 15.17
CA ARG A 288 -36.26 -18.23 15.76
C ARG A 288 -36.69 -17.49 17.03
N LYS A 289 -37.86 -16.80 17.01
CA LYS A 289 -38.42 -16.13 18.17
C LYS A 289 -38.70 -17.11 19.30
N ALA A 290 -39.31 -18.27 19.00
CA ALA A 290 -39.59 -19.30 20.00
C ALA A 290 -38.34 -19.81 20.72
N VAL A 291 -37.20 -20.03 20.00
CA VAL A 291 -35.93 -20.42 20.63
C VAL A 291 -35.34 -19.28 21.48
N ILE A 292 -35.47 -18.04 21.05
CA ILE A 292 -35.02 -16.88 21.83
C ILE A 292 -35.84 -16.76 23.13
N ASP A 293 -37.16 -16.93 23.06
CA ASP A 293 -38.04 -16.90 24.21
C ASP A 293 -37.74 -18.06 25.16
N ALA A 294 -37.46 -19.26 24.63
CA ALA A 294 -37.03 -20.44 25.39
C ALA A 294 -35.69 -20.23 26.12
N MET A 295 -34.69 -19.58 25.47
CA MET A 295 -33.44 -19.16 26.12
C MET A 295 -33.72 -18.19 27.29
N ASN A 296 -34.54 -17.16 27.07
CA ASN A 296 -34.88 -16.20 28.11
C ASN A 296 -35.69 -16.83 29.24
N ALA A 297 -36.44 -17.91 28.99
CA ALA A 297 -37.15 -18.67 30.00
C ALA A 297 -36.24 -19.70 30.74
N GLY A 298 -35.08 -20.03 30.15
CA GLY A 298 -34.13 -21.03 30.68
C GLY A 298 -34.53 -22.48 30.36
N THR A 299 -35.46 -22.70 29.43
CA THR A 299 -35.84 -24.04 28.89
C THR A 299 -34.86 -24.52 27.78
N VAL A 300 -34.21 -23.62 27.08
CA VAL A 300 -33.02 -23.86 26.26
C VAL A 300 -31.84 -23.25 27.00
N ARG A 301 -30.86 -24.07 27.34
CA ARG A 301 -29.71 -23.67 28.15
C ARG A 301 -28.48 -23.36 27.32
N VAL A 302 -28.34 -24.00 26.15
CA VAL A 302 -27.17 -23.83 25.26
C VAL A 302 -27.68 -23.57 23.84
N LEU A 303 -27.26 -22.42 23.27
CA LEU A 303 -27.63 -22.04 21.91
C LEU A 303 -26.36 -21.83 21.06
N PHE A 304 -26.25 -22.65 20.00
CA PHE A 304 -25.17 -22.56 19.03
C PHE A 304 -25.57 -21.70 17.82
N GLY A 305 -24.62 -20.99 17.27
CA GLY A 305 -24.81 -20.30 16.00
C GLY A 305 -23.59 -19.58 15.48
N SER A 306 -23.61 -19.27 14.18
CA SER A 306 -22.57 -18.48 13.53
C SER A 306 -22.76 -16.99 13.81
N THR A 307 -21.71 -16.19 13.51
CA THR A 307 -21.80 -14.73 13.58
C THR A 307 -22.97 -14.17 12.78
N SER A 308 -23.18 -14.69 11.57
CA SER A 308 -24.27 -14.23 10.69
C SER A 308 -25.65 -14.54 11.25
N MET A 309 -25.82 -15.64 11.95
CA MET A 309 -27.11 -16.11 12.43
C MET A 309 -27.47 -15.60 13.83
N LEU A 310 -26.51 -15.55 14.75
CA LEU A 310 -26.69 -15.08 16.12
C LEU A 310 -26.14 -13.69 16.39
N GLY A 311 -25.17 -13.23 15.60
CA GLY A 311 -24.49 -11.94 15.82
C GLY A 311 -25.38 -10.71 15.64
N THR A 312 -26.57 -10.82 15.04
CA THR A 312 -27.50 -9.71 14.85
C THR A 312 -28.94 -10.09 15.18
N GLY A 313 -29.69 -9.16 15.80
CA GLY A 313 -31.16 -9.29 16.00
C GLY A 313 -31.61 -10.29 17.07
N VAL A 314 -30.73 -10.92 17.84
CA VAL A 314 -31.04 -11.88 18.89
C VAL A 314 -31.00 -11.23 20.26
N ASN A 315 -32.10 -11.30 21.02
CA ASN A 315 -32.24 -10.76 22.37
C ASN A 315 -32.53 -11.90 23.36
N ALA A 316 -31.56 -12.75 23.61
CA ALA A 316 -31.66 -13.91 24.49
C ALA A 316 -30.70 -13.83 25.70
N GLN A 317 -30.42 -12.62 26.19
CA GLN A 317 -29.42 -12.35 27.21
C GLN A 317 -29.88 -12.51 28.64
N LYS A 318 -31.20 -12.62 28.93
CA LYS A 318 -31.71 -12.50 30.29
C LYS A 318 -31.09 -13.43 31.31
N ARG A 319 -30.62 -14.61 30.88
CA ARG A 319 -30.02 -15.65 31.71
C ARG A 319 -28.57 -16.01 31.32
N CYS A 320 -27.95 -15.26 30.41
CA CYS A 320 -26.64 -15.59 29.87
C CYS A 320 -25.56 -15.45 30.95
N VAL A 321 -24.81 -16.53 31.20
CA VAL A 321 -23.70 -16.59 32.15
C VAL A 321 -22.35 -16.79 31.44
N ALA A 322 -22.35 -17.38 30.25
CA ALA A 322 -21.13 -17.60 29.47
C ALA A 322 -21.37 -17.49 27.97
N ILE A 323 -20.31 -17.10 27.27
CA ILE A 323 -20.20 -17.09 25.82
C ILE A 323 -18.94 -17.87 25.44
N HIS A 324 -19.08 -18.82 24.54
CA HIS A 324 -18.00 -19.67 24.06
C HIS A 324 -17.67 -19.34 22.61
N HIS A 325 -16.43 -18.93 22.35
CA HIS A 325 -15.91 -18.72 21.00
C HIS A 325 -15.03 -19.91 20.58
N LEU A 326 -15.59 -20.85 19.85
CA LEU A 326 -14.85 -21.99 19.28
C LEU A 326 -13.88 -21.56 18.21
N ASP A 327 -14.25 -20.53 17.44
CA ASP A 327 -13.35 -19.84 16.52
C ASP A 327 -13.44 -18.33 16.74
N THR A 328 -12.37 -17.64 16.42
CA THR A 328 -12.36 -16.17 16.40
C THR A 328 -12.78 -15.68 15.01
N PRO A 329 -13.66 -14.68 14.90
CA PRO A 329 -14.03 -14.10 13.61
C PRO A 329 -12.85 -13.33 13.00
N TRP A 330 -12.99 -12.90 11.73
CA TRP A 330 -11.97 -12.10 11.06
C TRP A 330 -11.97 -10.63 11.43
N ARG A 331 -13.10 -10.13 11.93
CA ARG A 331 -13.32 -8.70 12.18
C ARG A 331 -13.56 -8.44 13.66
N PRO A 332 -12.93 -7.39 14.21
CA PRO A 332 -13.22 -6.98 15.60
C PRO A 332 -14.69 -6.69 15.86
N SER A 333 -15.38 -6.10 14.86
CA SER A 333 -16.81 -5.83 14.94
C SER A 333 -17.66 -7.08 15.15
N ASP A 334 -17.27 -8.18 14.55
CA ASP A 334 -18.01 -9.44 14.63
C ASP A 334 -17.82 -10.08 16.02
N LEU A 335 -16.61 -9.99 16.59
CA LEU A 335 -16.36 -10.42 17.96
C LEU A 335 -17.19 -9.59 18.94
N GLN A 336 -17.20 -8.25 18.80
CA GLN A 336 -18.03 -7.36 19.62
C GLN A 336 -19.53 -7.68 19.48
N GLN A 337 -20.00 -8.04 18.29
CA GLN A 337 -21.38 -8.42 18.06
C GLN A 337 -21.74 -9.73 18.74
N ARG A 338 -20.83 -10.74 18.74
CA ARG A 338 -21.00 -11.99 19.48
C ARG A 338 -21.08 -11.72 20.99
N ASP A 339 -20.11 -10.99 21.54
CA ASP A 339 -20.05 -10.65 22.97
C ASP A 339 -21.29 -9.87 23.41
N GLY A 340 -21.73 -8.92 22.58
CA GLY A 340 -22.93 -8.12 22.83
C GLY A 340 -24.24 -8.90 22.84
N ARG A 341 -24.24 -10.24 22.66
CA ARG A 341 -25.43 -11.09 22.85
C ARG A 341 -25.67 -11.42 24.32
N GLY A 342 -24.62 -11.62 25.10
CA GLY A 342 -24.70 -11.91 26.54
C GLY A 342 -24.35 -10.72 27.39
N VAL A 343 -23.34 -9.93 27.03
CA VAL A 343 -22.88 -8.71 27.71
C VAL A 343 -23.82 -7.55 27.38
N ARG A 344 -25.07 -7.61 27.87
CA ARG A 344 -26.12 -6.68 27.49
C ARG A 344 -27.04 -6.38 28.68
N ALA A 345 -27.65 -5.19 28.65
CA ALA A 345 -28.64 -4.80 29.65
C ALA A 345 -29.82 -5.79 29.73
N GLY A 346 -30.35 -5.97 30.94
CA GLY A 346 -31.43 -6.91 31.22
C GLY A 346 -31.00 -8.36 31.38
N ASN A 347 -29.74 -8.60 31.69
CA ASN A 347 -29.23 -9.92 32.07
C ASN A 347 -29.37 -10.09 33.60
N GLU A 348 -30.47 -10.67 34.00
CA GLU A 348 -30.84 -10.82 35.42
C GLU A 348 -29.93 -11.82 36.16
N ILE A 349 -29.59 -12.94 35.51
CA ILE A 349 -28.79 -13.97 36.17
C ILE A 349 -27.34 -13.49 36.38
N ALA A 350 -26.72 -12.84 35.37
CA ALA A 350 -25.39 -12.26 35.55
C ALA A 350 -25.38 -11.23 36.68
N LYS A 351 -26.39 -10.37 36.74
CA LYS A 351 -26.50 -9.32 37.76
C LYS A 351 -26.58 -9.85 39.18
N HIS A 352 -27.41 -10.85 39.41
CA HIS A 352 -27.74 -11.29 40.77
C HIS A 352 -26.93 -12.51 41.24
N PHE A 353 -26.40 -13.34 40.33
CA PHE A 353 -25.80 -14.62 40.67
C PHE A 353 -24.38 -14.83 40.14
N ALA A 354 -23.91 -14.00 39.19
CA ALA A 354 -22.56 -14.09 38.61
C ALA A 354 -21.73 -12.83 38.86
N GLY A 355 -21.98 -12.08 39.94
CA GLY A 355 -21.22 -10.86 40.26
C GLY A 355 -21.30 -9.76 39.22
N ASN A 356 -22.42 -9.70 38.49
CA ASN A 356 -22.65 -8.80 37.36
C ASN A 356 -21.60 -8.98 36.21
N ASN A 357 -21.14 -10.23 36.00
CA ASN A 357 -20.19 -10.59 34.93
C ASN A 357 -20.80 -11.65 34.01
N VAL A 358 -20.37 -11.63 32.75
CA VAL A 358 -20.52 -12.72 31.78
C VAL A 358 -19.13 -13.19 31.38
N ASP A 359 -18.87 -14.47 31.57
CA ASP A 359 -17.60 -15.08 31.17
C ASP A 359 -17.59 -15.31 29.65
N VAL A 360 -16.56 -14.79 28.98
CA VAL A 360 -16.34 -14.94 27.56
C VAL A 360 -15.12 -15.82 27.33
N ILE A 361 -15.38 -17.08 27.03
CA ILE A 361 -14.37 -18.12 26.89
C ILE A 361 -13.94 -18.21 25.42
N ILE A 362 -12.65 -18.05 25.17
CA ILE A 362 -12.04 -18.12 23.83
C ILE A 362 -11.10 -19.33 23.83
N TYR A 363 -11.42 -20.31 22.98
CA TYR A 363 -10.63 -21.53 22.85
C TYR A 363 -9.50 -21.33 21.85
N ALA A 364 -8.27 -21.51 22.28
CA ALA A 364 -7.08 -21.37 21.46
C ALA A 364 -6.19 -22.61 21.58
N VAL A 365 -6.00 -23.30 20.45
CA VAL A 365 -5.02 -24.38 20.36
C VAL A 365 -3.63 -23.74 20.22
N GLU A 366 -2.68 -24.20 21.04
CA GLU A 366 -1.29 -23.75 20.99
C GLU A 366 -0.65 -24.11 19.64
N LYS A 367 0.37 -23.35 19.24
CA LYS A 367 1.03 -23.54 17.93
C LYS A 367 0.04 -23.53 16.73
N SER A 368 -1.10 -22.84 16.88
CA SER A 368 -2.11 -22.71 15.82
C SER A 368 -2.42 -21.23 15.53
N LEU A 369 -3.27 -21.02 14.51
CA LEU A 369 -3.72 -19.67 14.14
C LEU A 369 -4.61 -18.99 15.19
N ASP A 370 -5.13 -19.70 16.17
CA ASP A 370 -6.13 -19.17 17.10
C ASP A 370 -5.58 -18.04 17.98
N SER A 371 -4.47 -18.29 18.66
CA SER A 371 -3.85 -17.29 19.55
C SER A 371 -3.38 -16.05 18.78
N TYR A 372 -2.80 -16.25 17.61
CA TYR A 372 -2.37 -15.12 16.76
C TYR A 372 -3.55 -14.28 16.30
N LYS A 373 -4.59 -14.92 15.81
CA LYS A 373 -5.79 -14.26 15.32
C LYS A 373 -6.50 -13.48 16.42
N PHE A 374 -6.58 -14.06 17.62
CA PHE A 374 -7.12 -13.38 18.78
C PHE A 374 -6.32 -12.13 19.15
N ASN A 375 -5.00 -12.23 19.25
CA ASN A 375 -4.14 -11.10 19.57
C ASN A 375 -4.26 -9.98 18.51
N LEU A 376 -4.34 -10.34 17.23
CA LEU A 376 -4.53 -9.38 16.14
C LEU A 376 -5.88 -8.66 16.26
N LEU A 377 -6.96 -9.39 16.57
CA LEU A 377 -8.28 -8.81 16.77
C LEU A 377 -8.29 -7.86 17.98
N HIS A 378 -7.63 -8.24 19.07
CA HIS A 378 -7.53 -7.42 20.28
C HIS A 378 -6.78 -6.11 20.00
N CYS A 379 -5.65 -6.15 19.29
CA CYS A 379 -4.92 -4.97 18.86
C CYS A 379 -5.79 -4.05 18.00
N LYS A 380 -6.48 -4.60 17.01
CA LYS A 380 -7.42 -3.84 16.15
C LYS A 380 -8.56 -3.21 16.95
N GLN A 381 -9.13 -3.95 17.91
CA GLN A 381 -10.23 -3.47 18.75
C GLN A 381 -9.81 -2.33 19.68
N THR A 382 -8.68 -2.47 20.36
CA THR A 382 -8.10 -1.43 21.24
C THR A 382 -7.90 -0.14 20.47
N PHE A 383 -7.38 -0.25 19.27
CA PHE A 383 -7.14 0.85 18.38
C PHE A 383 -8.43 1.55 17.89
N ILE A 384 -9.43 0.78 17.45
CA ILE A 384 -10.72 1.32 17.04
C ILE A 384 -11.38 2.07 18.21
N SER A 385 -11.21 1.57 19.43
CA SER A 385 -11.68 2.22 20.64
C SER A 385 -10.96 3.53 20.93
N GLN A 386 -9.64 3.58 20.79
CA GLN A 386 -8.85 4.80 20.94
C GLN A 386 -9.26 5.88 19.93
N LEU A 387 -9.46 5.51 18.67
CA LEU A 387 -9.92 6.45 17.64
C LEU A 387 -11.29 7.04 17.96
N LYS A 388 -12.23 6.21 18.41
CA LYS A 388 -13.61 6.62 18.72
C LYS A 388 -13.70 7.50 19.97
N SER A 389 -12.94 7.17 21.01
CA SER A 389 -12.94 7.92 22.27
C SER A 389 -12.20 9.24 22.18
N GLY A 390 -11.42 9.47 21.12
CA GLY A 390 -10.54 10.65 21.02
C GLY A 390 -9.41 10.66 22.02
N ALA A 391 -9.19 9.55 22.76
CA ALA A 391 -8.08 9.44 23.70
C ALA A 391 -6.75 9.57 22.97
N MET A 392 -5.82 10.34 23.54
CA MET A 392 -4.48 10.48 23.00
C MET A 392 -3.78 9.13 23.08
N GLY A 393 -3.66 8.47 21.94
CA GLY A 393 -3.01 7.18 21.76
C GLY A 393 -1.76 7.27 20.88
N ALA A 394 -1.31 6.14 20.38
CA ALA A 394 -0.17 6.06 19.49
C ALA A 394 -0.42 6.86 18.20
N ARG A 395 0.57 7.62 17.74
CA ARG A 395 0.50 8.37 16.46
C ARG A 395 0.53 7.47 15.24
N THR A 396 1.02 6.26 15.40
CA THR A 396 1.13 5.24 14.35
C THR A 396 0.57 3.93 14.84
N ILE A 397 -0.22 3.28 14.00
CA ILE A 397 -0.91 2.02 14.31
C ILE A 397 -0.60 0.99 13.26
N ASP A 398 -0.35 -0.24 13.72
CA ASP A 398 -0.17 -1.43 12.90
C ASP A 398 -1.48 -2.23 12.84
N GLU A 399 -2.11 -2.29 11.65
CA GLU A 399 -3.32 -3.10 11.43
C GLU A 399 -3.04 -4.61 11.25
N GLY A 400 -1.77 -5.01 11.30
CA GLY A 400 -1.34 -6.38 11.12
C GLY A 400 -1.23 -6.81 9.65
N ALA A 401 -0.71 -8.03 9.47
CA ALA A 401 -0.41 -8.58 8.14
C ALA A 401 -1.47 -9.56 7.60
N MET A 402 -2.42 -10.01 8.43
CA MET A 402 -3.42 -10.98 8.06
C MET A 402 -4.76 -10.33 7.69
N ASP A 403 -5.35 -10.73 6.58
CA ASP A 403 -6.70 -10.36 6.20
C ASP A 403 -7.54 -11.57 5.73
N GLU A 404 -8.86 -11.36 5.60
CA GLU A 404 -9.82 -12.40 5.21
C GLU A 404 -9.57 -12.96 3.80
N LYS A 405 -8.96 -12.17 2.91
CA LYS A 405 -8.80 -12.50 1.49
C LYS A 405 -7.44 -13.09 1.14
N SER A 406 -6.38 -12.67 1.81
CA SER A 406 -5.01 -13.06 1.48
C SER A 406 -4.42 -14.10 2.44
N GLY A 407 -5.06 -14.34 3.58
CA GLY A 407 -4.51 -15.22 4.61
C GLY A 407 -3.34 -14.58 5.38
N MET A 408 -2.51 -15.41 5.96
CA MET A 408 -1.34 -15.02 6.74
C MET A 408 -0.08 -14.95 5.87
N ASN A 409 0.85 -14.07 6.22
CA ASN A 409 2.18 -14.04 5.63
C ASN A 409 2.92 -15.37 5.93
N PHE A 410 3.66 -15.89 4.94
CA PHE A 410 4.37 -17.16 5.04
C PHE A 410 5.32 -17.23 6.25
N SER A 411 6.14 -16.20 6.47
CA SER A 411 7.12 -16.19 7.57
C SER A 411 6.43 -16.20 8.94
N GLU A 412 5.37 -15.41 9.11
CA GLU A 412 4.57 -15.38 10.35
C GLU A 412 3.82 -16.71 10.56
N TYR A 413 3.31 -17.31 9.48
CA TYR A 413 2.65 -18.62 9.50
C TYR A 413 3.61 -19.72 9.96
N MET A 414 4.81 -19.76 9.39
CA MET A 414 5.84 -20.74 9.74
C MET A 414 6.30 -20.56 11.20
N ALA A 415 6.54 -19.33 11.63
CA ALA A 415 6.95 -19.02 12.99
C ALA A 415 5.91 -19.45 14.03
N LEU A 416 4.64 -19.22 13.73
CA LEU A 416 3.52 -19.57 14.61
C LEU A 416 3.37 -21.09 14.77
N LEU A 417 3.34 -21.82 13.65
CA LEU A 417 3.13 -23.28 13.65
C LEU A 417 4.32 -24.05 14.25
N SER A 418 5.55 -23.57 14.04
CA SER A 418 6.73 -24.20 14.59
C SER A 418 6.90 -23.97 16.12
N GLY A 419 6.22 -22.95 16.66
CA GLY A 419 6.45 -22.50 18.04
C GLY A 419 7.87 -21.93 18.27
N ASN A 420 8.64 -21.73 17.19
CA ASN A 420 10.00 -21.26 17.25
C ASN A 420 10.05 -19.73 17.22
N THR A 421 10.48 -19.12 18.33
CA THR A 421 10.63 -17.66 18.44
C THR A 421 11.71 -17.11 17.51
N ASP A 422 12.70 -17.90 17.15
CA ASP A 422 13.78 -17.51 16.24
C ASP A 422 13.25 -17.17 14.84
N LEU A 423 12.21 -17.87 14.37
CA LEU A 423 11.54 -17.56 13.11
C LEU A 423 10.76 -16.23 13.16
N LEU A 424 10.20 -15.88 14.32
CA LEU A 424 9.58 -14.56 14.53
C LEU A 424 10.62 -13.44 14.55
N ASP A 425 11.76 -13.68 15.20
CA ASP A 425 12.84 -12.71 15.25
C ASP A 425 13.52 -12.56 13.88
N LYS A 426 13.65 -13.64 13.12
CA LYS A 426 14.04 -13.59 11.71
C LYS A 426 13.11 -12.69 10.91
N ALA A 427 11.79 -12.89 11.00
CA ALA A 427 10.82 -12.06 10.28
C ALA A 427 10.89 -10.57 10.68
N LYS A 428 11.16 -10.27 11.97
CA LYS A 428 11.37 -8.89 12.43
C LYS A 428 12.65 -8.27 11.85
N LEU A 429 13.75 -9.03 11.84
CA LEU A 429 15.04 -8.60 11.29
C LEU A 429 14.95 -8.37 9.78
N GLU A 430 14.39 -9.31 9.03
CA GLU A 430 14.16 -9.17 7.59
C GLU A 430 13.35 -7.91 7.27
N LYS A 431 12.29 -7.65 8.04
CA LYS A 431 11.45 -6.45 7.89
C LYS A 431 12.24 -5.17 8.16
N ARG A 432 13.07 -5.15 9.21
CA ARG A 432 13.90 -3.99 9.55
C ARG A 432 14.96 -3.74 8.47
N ILE A 433 15.60 -4.78 7.97
CA ILE A 433 16.58 -4.73 6.88
C ILE A 433 15.91 -4.17 5.62
N ALA A 434 14.75 -4.71 5.22
CA ALA A 434 14.02 -4.25 4.05
C ALA A 434 13.63 -2.76 4.14
N SER A 435 13.21 -2.29 5.31
CA SER A 435 12.91 -0.88 5.56
C SER A 435 14.16 -0.01 5.35
N LEU A 436 15.29 -0.41 5.92
CA LEU A 436 16.54 0.32 5.80
C LEU A 436 17.11 0.30 4.36
N GLU A 437 16.96 -0.81 3.65
CA GLU A 437 17.32 -0.90 2.23
C GLU A 437 16.46 0.02 1.35
N GLY A 438 15.16 0.11 1.65
CA GLY A 438 14.26 1.07 1.02
C GLY A 438 14.67 2.52 1.27
N GLU A 439 15.01 2.86 2.52
CA GLU A 439 15.52 4.18 2.90
C GLU A 439 16.84 4.50 2.16
N ARG A 440 17.77 3.54 2.13
CA ARG A 440 19.07 3.67 1.41
C ARG A 440 18.87 3.90 -0.08
N LYS A 441 17.96 3.13 -0.70
CA LYS A 441 17.63 3.28 -2.13
C LYS A 441 17.05 4.66 -2.44
N SER A 442 16.15 5.16 -1.61
CA SER A 442 15.56 6.50 -1.74
C SER A 442 16.59 7.60 -1.53
N PHE A 443 17.46 7.46 -0.53
CA PHE A 443 18.57 8.38 -0.27
C PHE A 443 19.53 8.44 -1.47
N ASN A 444 19.97 7.29 -1.97
CA ASN A 444 20.89 7.21 -3.10
C ASN A 444 20.27 7.74 -4.41
N LYS A 445 18.94 7.60 -4.58
CA LYS A 445 18.23 8.21 -5.70
C LYS A 445 18.25 9.73 -5.58
N GLY A 446 17.85 10.27 -4.41
CA GLY A 446 17.86 11.72 -4.16
C GLY A 446 19.25 12.33 -4.31
N LYS A 447 20.29 11.63 -3.86
CA LYS A 447 21.70 12.04 -4.03
C LYS A 447 22.08 12.16 -5.52
N ARG A 448 21.82 11.12 -6.33
CA ARG A 448 22.10 11.13 -7.78
C ARG A 448 21.31 12.22 -8.51
N ASP A 449 20.04 12.41 -8.17
CA ASP A 449 19.22 13.47 -8.75
C ASP A 449 19.79 14.86 -8.42
N SER A 450 20.37 15.04 -7.22
CA SER A 450 21.03 16.28 -6.79
C SER A 450 22.39 16.47 -7.48
N GLU A 451 23.17 15.41 -7.67
CA GLU A 451 24.42 15.42 -8.43
C GLU A 451 24.19 15.84 -9.88
N PHE A 452 23.20 15.27 -10.54
CA PHE A 452 22.83 15.66 -11.92
C PHE A 452 22.37 17.12 -12.03
N LYS A 453 21.54 17.60 -11.07
CA LYS A 453 21.14 19.00 -11.02
C LYS A 453 22.33 19.93 -10.77
N LEU A 454 23.25 19.54 -9.91
CA LEU A 454 24.46 20.30 -9.61
C LEU A 454 25.33 20.46 -10.86
N GLU A 455 25.57 19.40 -11.61
CA GLU A 455 26.33 19.45 -12.85
C GLU A 455 25.65 20.36 -13.90
N SER A 456 24.36 20.20 -14.09
CA SER A 456 23.56 21.04 -15.00
C SER A 456 23.63 22.51 -14.64
N LYS A 457 23.40 22.87 -13.36
CA LYS A 457 23.42 24.27 -12.90
C LYS A 457 24.83 24.89 -12.92
N THR A 458 25.84 24.11 -12.60
CA THR A 458 27.22 24.56 -12.72
C THR A 458 27.62 24.83 -14.18
N GLY A 459 27.14 23.99 -15.10
CA GLY A 459 27.29 24.20 -16.54
C GLY A 459 26.57 25.46 -17.02
N GLU A 460 25.34 25.69 -16.55
CA GLU A 460 24.55 26.89 -16.86
C GLU A 460 25.25 28.15 -16.35
N LEU A 461 25.74 28.18 -15.11
CA LEU A 461 26.47 29.32 -14.54
C LEU A 461 27.70 29.65 -15.37
N ARG A 462 28.49 28.65 -15.75
CA ARG A 462 29.66 28.85 -16.59
C ARG A 462 29.33 29.42 -17.97
N ASN A 463 28.27 28.90 -18.61
CA ASN A 463 27.79 29.41 -19.90
C ASN A 463 27.29 30.84 -19.81
N ASN A 464 26.47 31.13 -18.79
CA ASN A 464 25.98 32.48 -18.55
C ASN A 464 27.10 33.49 -18.33
N THR A 465 28.14 33.10 -17.58
CA THR A 465 29.34 33.93 -17.35
C THR A 465 30.05 34.22 -18.64
N ALA A 466 30.28 33.21 -19.49
CA ALA A 466 30.87 33.39 -20.79
C ALA A 466 30.04 34.30 -21.71
N PHE A 467 28.71 34.20 -21.66
CA PHE A 467 27.80 35.12 -22.39
C PHE A 467 27.91 36.57 -21.87
N ILE A 468 27.94 36.76 -20.55
CA ILE A 468 28.12 38.09 -19.93
C ILE A 468 29.43 38.71 -20.41
N ASP A 469 30.55 37.98 -20.39
CA ASP A 469 31.87 38.42 -20.82
C ASP A 469 31.85 38.85 -22.29
N ALA A 470 31.35 38.00 -23.18
CA ALA A 470 31.24 38.28 -24.61
C ALA A 470 30.34 39.48 -24.92
N MET A 471 29.21 39.61 -24.25
CA MET A 471 28.30 40.74 -24.39
C MET A 471 28.90 42.03 -23.82
N THR A 472 29.65 41.95 -22.75
CA THR A 472 30.37 43.09 -22.15
C THR A 472 31.46 43.59 -23.07
N GLU A 473 32.20 42.72 -23.72
CA GLU A 473 33.21 43.05 -24.73
C GLU A 473 32.56 43.76 -25.93
N ASP A 474 31.50 43.21 -26.49
CA ASP A 474 30.75 43.82 -27.59
C ASP A 474 30.16 45.17 -27.23
N TRP A 475 29.63 45.32 -26.00
CA TRP A 475 29.11 46.57 -25.53
C TRP A 475 30.19 47.65 -25.38
N ASN A 476 31.34 47.32 -24.83
CA ASN A 476 32.49 48.23 -24.72
C ASN A 476 33.03 48.63 -26.11
N ARG A 477 33.11 47.66 -27.06
CA ARG A 477 33.47 47.94 -28.45
C ARG A 477 32.46 48.88 -29.09
N PHE A 478 31.15 48.66 -28.90
CA PHE A 478 30.10 49.55 -29.41
C PHE A 478 30.23 50.95 -28.83
N LEU A 479 30.42 51.08 -27.51
CA LEU A 479 30.59 52.40 -26.85
C LEU A 479 31.78 53.17 -27.36
N SER A 480 32.87 52.48 -27.74
CA SER A 480 34.08 53.15 -28.21
C SER A 480 33.93 53.78 -29.59
N VAL A 481 32.95 53.35 -30.39
CA VAL A 481 32.71 53.86 -31.76
C VAL A 481 31.39 54.59 -31.92
N ALA A 482 30.43 54.42 -30.96
CA ALA A 482 29.14 55.02 -31.02
C ALA A 482 29.19 56.54 -30.88
N GLN A 483 28.52 57.29 -31.75
CA GLN A 483 28.42 58.73 -31.75
C GLN A 483 27.09 59.19 -31.12
N THR A 484 27.10 60.33 -30.45
CA THR A 484 25.91 60.93 -29.84
C THR A 484 25.61 62.29 -30.43
N ASP A 485 24.34 62.69 -30.43
CA ASP A 485 23.90 64.01 -30.76
C ASP A 485 24.13 65.00 -29.58
N ARG A 486 23.76 66.26 -29.77
CA ARG A 486 23.91 67.32 -28.70
C ARG A 486 23.01 67.07 -27.48
N GLU A 487 21.99 66.24 -27.61
CA GLU A 487 21.04 65.89 -26.54
C GLU A 487 21.48 64.60 -25.81
N GLY A 488 22.55 63.93 -26.25
CA GLY A 488 23.06 62.72 -25.66
C GLY A 488 22.45 61.43 -26.24
N ASN A 489 21.57 61.49 -27.25
CA ASN A 489 21.03 60.27 -27.90
C ASN A 489 22.05 59.73 -28.90
N ARG A 490 22.12 58.41 -29.01
CA ARG A 490 23.03 57.78 -29.98
C ARG A 490 22.53 57.96 -31.40
N LEU A 491 23.44 58.32 -32.28
CA LEU A 491 23.17 58.44 -33.72
C LEU A 491 23.06 57.03 -34.32
N ASN A 492 22.15 56.80 -35.22
CA ASN A 492 21.98 55.53 -35.92
C ASN A 492 22.84 55.50 -37.22
N ILE A 493 24.16 55.29 -37.07
CA ILE A 493 25.08 55.22 -38.19
C ILE A 493 25.07 53.79 -38.76
N ILE A 494 24.10 53.53 -39.62
CA ILE A 494 23.91 52.26 -40.27
C ILE A 494 24.21 52.38 -41.78
N LYS A 495 24.93 51.40 -42.35
CA LYS A 495 25.15 51.26 -43.76
C LYS A 495 24.45 49.99 -44.23
N VAL A 496 23.73 50.04 -45.32
CA VAL A 496 22.99 48.90 -45.91
C VAL A 496 23.35 48.75 -47.35
N ASP A 497 23.58 47.53 -47.78
CA ASP A 497 24.02 47.20 -49.12
C ASP A 497 23.03 47.71 -50.17
N GLY A 498 23.57 48.45 -51.16
CA GLY A 498 22.77 49.01 -52.27
C GLY A 498 22.09 50.35 -51.93
N VAL A 499 22.44 51.02 -50.83
CA VAL A 499 21.97 52.37 -50.50
C VAL A 499 23.15 53.22 -50.01
N ASP A 500 23.41 54.32 -50.70
CA ASP A 500 24.40 55.32 -50.29
C ASP A 500 23.66 56.59 -49.80
N SER A 501 23.04 56.50 -48.65
CA SER A 501 22.23 57.58 -48.01
C SER A 501 22.36 57.50 -46.50
N ALA A 502 22.40 58.70 -45.87
CA ALA A 502 22.35 58.80 -44.41
C ALA A 502 20.88 58.97 -43.87
N ASP A 503 19.89 59.03 -44.77
CA ASP A 503 18.50 59.16 -44.38
C ASP A 503 17.96 57.84 -43.84
N GLU A 504 17.64 57.77 -42.56
CA GLU A 504 17.08 56.58 -41.90
C GLU A 504 15.81 56.06 -42.58
N LYS A 505 15.00 56.93 -43.20
CA LYS A 505 13.78 56.46 -43.91
C LYS A 505 14.12 55.74 -45.19
N VAL A 506 15.15 56.21 -45.92
CA VAL A 506 15.61 55.56 -47.16
C VAL A 506 16.24 54.20 -46.81
N ILE A 507 17.07 54.14 -45.81
CA ILE A 507 17.68 52.91 -45.28
C ILE A 507 16.61 51.93 -44.83
N GLY A 508 15.63 52.42 -44.06
CA GLY A 508 14.53 51.57 -43.55
C GLY A 508 13.68 50.93 -44.66
N LYS A 509 13.39 51.67 -45.75
CA LYS A 509 12.69 51.12 -46.90
C LYS A 509 13.49 50.02 -47.57
N ARG A 510 14.80 50.17 -47.70
CA ARG A 510 15.68 49.16 -48.28
C ARG A 510 15.72 47.89 -47.40
N LEU A 511 15.79 48.07 -46.11
CA LEU A 511 15.73 46.92 -45.16
C LEU A 511 14.39 46.21 -45.22
N GLN A 512 13.27 46.90 -45.38
CA GLN A 512 11.94 46.31 -45.59
C GLN A 512 11.86 45.52 -46.92
N GLU A 513 12.53 45.99 -47.98
CA GLU A 513 12.65 45.27 -49.24
C GLU A 513 13.46 43.98 -49.06
N ILE A 514 14.60 44.05 -48.36
CA ILE A 514 15.40 42.88 -48.04
C ILE A 514 14.57 41.90 -47.20
N ALA A 515 13.83 42.39 -46.17
CA ALA A 515 12.95 41.56 -45.33
C ALA A 515 11.88 40.81 -46.13
N LYS A 516 11.38 41.38 -47.22
CA LYS A 516 10.38 40.75 -48.11
C LYS A 516 10.99 39.74 -49.07
N ASN A 517 12.22 39.97 -49.53
CA ASN A 517 12.77 39.29 -50.71
C ASN A 517 13.98 38.38 -50.37
N ALA A 518 14.51 38.42 -49.17
CA ALA A 518 15.67 37.60 -48.79
C ALA A 518 15.34 36.11 -48.82
N THR A 519 16.23 35.35 -49.43
CA THR A 519 16.19 33.88 -49.50
C THR A 519 17.57 33.34 -49.23
N THR A 520 17.93 33.16 -47.96
CA THR A 520 19.30 32.78 -47.53
C THR A 520 19.48 31.29 -47.33
N GLY A 521 18.43 30.49 -47.47
CA GLY A 521 18.50 29.03 -47.27
C GLY A 521 18.97 28.62 -45.86
N GLY A 522 18.70 29.42 -44.84
CA GLY A 522 19.10 29.16 -43.46
C GLY A 522 20.52 29.65 -43.07
N LEU A 523 21.21 30.30 -44.02
CA LEU A 523 22.53 30.89 -43.78
C LEU A 523 22.45 32.36 -43.40
N TYR A 524 23.27 32.84 -42.48
CA TYR A 524 23.35 34.25 -42.13
C TYR A 524 24.09 35.02 -43.20
N THR A 525 23.37 35.82 -43.99
CA THR A 525 23.91 36.61 -45.08
C THR A 525 24.01 38.08 -44.65
N GLN A 526 25.20 38.68 -44.79
CA GLN A 526 25.42 40.08 -44.47
C GLN A 526 24.67 40.99 -45.45
N VAL A 527 23.99 42.00 -44.93
CA VAL A 527 23.20 42.96 -45.68
C VAL A 527 23.52 44.41 -45.30
N GLY A 528 24.48 44.60 -44.43
CA GLY A 528 24.91 45.91 -43.96
C GLY A 528 25.80 45.86 -42.74
N GLU A 529 26.06 47.02 -42.15
CA GLU A 529 26.80 47.17 -40.91
C GLU A 529 26.29 48.34 -40.05
N LEU A 530 26.39 48.18 -38.73
CA LEU A 530 26.13 49.24 -37.74
C LEU A 530 27.40 49.45 -36.94
N TYR A 531 28.04 50.58 -37.02
CA TYR A 531 29.29 50.89 -36.30
C TYR A 531 30.36 49.78 -36.45
N GLY A 532 30.48 49.15 -37.62
CA GLY A 532 31.41 48.09 -37.88
C GLY A 532 30.97 46.68 -37.33
N PHE A 533 29.73 46.59 -36.83
CA PHE A 533 29.09 45.31 -36.52
C PHE A 533 28.27 44.85 -37.72
N PRO A 534 28.53 43.66 -38.29
CA PRO A 534 27.77 43.14 -39.44
C PRO A 534 26.28 42.99 -39.13
N ILE A 535 25.41 43.46 -39.99
CA ILE A 535 24.00 43.16 -39.96
C ILE A 535 23.75 42.02 -40.91
N LYS A 536 23.18 40.97 -40.38
CA LYS A 536 22.90 39.73 -41.17
C LYS A 536 21.44 39.40 -41.16
N VAL A 537 20.96 38.81 -42.26
CA VAL A 537 19.58 38.26 -42.40
C VAL A 537 19.68 36.74 -42.52
N VAL A 538 18.73 36.02 -41.91
CA VAL A 538 18.55 34.61 -42.07
C VAL A 538 17.10 34.32 -42.45
N SER A 539 16.89 33.47 -43.47
CA SER A 539 15.56 33.06 -43.94
C SER A 539 15.30 31.63 -43.45
N GLU A 540 14.28 31.49 -42.63
CA GLU A 540 13.81 30.17 -42.16
C GLU A 540 12.47 29.84 -42.78
N ARG A 541 12.27 28.56 -43.15
CA ARG A 541 10.97 28.09 -43.62
C ARG A 541 10.14 27.69 -42.43
N ILE A 542 8.98 28.31 -42.28
CA ILE A 542 8.02 27.97 -41.22
C ILE A 542 6.72 27.47 -41.84
N LEU A 543 6.14 26.44 -41.26
CA LEU A 543 4.86 25.91 -41.65
C LEU A 543 3.78 26.52 -40.76
N LYS A 544 2.88 27.33 -41.33
CA LYS A 544 1.68 27.82 -40.66
C LYS A 544 0.46 27.36 -41.41
N GLU A 545 -0.47 26.67 -40.73
CA GLU A 545 -1.74 26.20 -41.27
C GLU A 545 -1.60 25.39 -42.57
N GLY A 546 -0.50 24.63 -42.71
CA GLY A 546 -0.25 23.81 -43.90
C GLY A 546 0.36 24.56 -45.11
N LEU A 547 0.65 25.84 -44.95
CA LEU A 547 1.31 26.66 -45.97
C LEU A 547 2.75 26.97 -45.51
N GLU A 548 3.69 26.87 -46.47
CA GLU A 548 5.09 27.26 -46.21
C GLU A 548 5.23 28.79 -46.38
N PHE A 549 5.81 29.43 -45.37
CA PHE A 549 6.20 30.82 -45.37
C PHE A 549 7.69 30.95 -45.12
N THR A 550 8.28 31.97 -45.74
CA THR A 550 9.67 32.35 -45.41
C THR A 550 9.63 33.41 -44.32
N ASP A 551 10.29 33.11 -43.18
CA ASP A 551 10.46 34.03 -42.07
C ASP A 551 11.87 34.61 -42.10
N ASN A 552 11.98 35.92 -42.35
CA ASN A 552 13.25 36.61 -42.44
C ASN A 552 13.56 37.35 -41.15
N ARG A 553 14.62 36.89 -40.48
CA ARG A 553 15.07 37.48 -39.19
C ARG A 553 16.44 38.13 -39.36
N PHE A 554 16.60 39.27 -38.70
CA PHE A 554 17.82 40.07 -38.74
C PHE A 554 18.54 39.99 -37.41
N VAL A 555 19.86 40.00 -37.48
CA VAL A 555 20.73 40.00 -36.30
C VAL A 555 21.87 41.01 -36.52
N VAL A 556 22.34 41.63 -35.44
CA VAL A 556 23.62 42.34 -35.39
C VAL A 556 24.63 41.34 -34.81
N GLU A 557 25.69 41.05 -35.54
CA GLU A 557 26.66 40.06 -35.12
C GLU A 557 27.84 40.70 -34.43
N GLY A 558 28.05 40.38 -33.17
CA GLY A 558 29.27 40.58 -32.41
C GLY A 558 29.86 39.25 -32.01
N ASN A 559 30.49 39.16 -30.84
CA ASN A 559 30.78 37.86 -30.19
C ASN A 559 29.51 37.08 -29.91
N TYR A 560 28.37 37.81 -29.80
CA TYR A 560 27.05 37.28 -29.69
C TYR A 560 26.13 37.83 -30.82
N LYS A 561 25.01 37.21 -31.05
CA LYS A 561 24.02 37.70 -32.04
C LYS A 561 22.90 38.44 -31.37
N TYR A 562 22.79 39.71 -31.61
CA TYR A 562 21.84 40.63 -30.98
C TYR A 562 20.62 40.82 -31.88
N THR A 563 19.44 40.76 -31.26
CA THR A 563 18.18 40.94 -31.95
C THR A 563 17.28 41.92 -31.21
N TYR A 564 16.51 42.70 -31.91
CA TYR A 564 15.36 43.45 -31.41
C TYR A 564 14.10 42.90 -32.02
N ASN A 565 13.01 42.84 -31.28
CA ASN A 565 11.72 42.26 -31.76
C ASN A 565 11.87 40.90 -32.41
N ASN A 566 12.64 39.95 -31.75
CA ASN A 566 12.97 38.62 -32.26
C ASN A 566 13.55 38.58 -33.69
N GLY A 567 14.20 39.65 -34.10
CA GLY A 567 14.80 39.81 -35.44
C GLY A 567 13.86 40.25 -36.52
N HIS A 568 12.59 40.54 -36.21
CA HIS A 568 11.63 41.04 -37.20
C HIS A 568 11.67 42.58 -37.31
N LEU A 569 11.62 43.05 -38.53
CA LEU A 569 11.57 44.50 -38.81
C LEU A 569 10.13 45.04 -38.77
N ALA A 570 9.99 46.32 -38.43
CA ALA A 570 8.73 47.03 -38.53
C ALA A 570 8.36 47.29 -39.99
N MET A 571 7.48 46.47 -40.55
CA MET A 571 7.12 46.50 -41.98
C MET A 571 6.25 47.71 -42.34
N ALA A 572 5.57 48.34 -41.40
CA ALA A 572 4.74 49.54 -41.59
C ALA A 572 5.48 50.86 -41.41
N ASP A 573 6.60 50.86 -40.70
CA ASP A 573 7.37 52.03 -40.34
C ASP A 573 8.85 51.89 -40.75
N PRO A 574 9.32 52.56 -41.80
CA PRO A 574 10.69 52.51 -42.23
C PRO A 574 11.70 53.07 -41.18
N LEU A 575 11.31 54.08 -40.43
CA LEU A 575 12.19 54.67 -39.43
C LEU A 575 12.44 53.65 -38.29
N ALA A 576 11.38 53.02 -37.81
CA ALA A 576 11.50 51.96 -36.81
C ALA A 576 12.28 50.77 -37.33
N ALA A 577 12.16 50.43 -38.61
CA ALA A 577 12.93 49.36 -39.27
C ALA A 577 14.46 49.67 -39.26
N ALA A 578 14.84 50.91 -39.58
CA ALA A 578 16.24 51.37 -39.56
C ALA A 578 16.83 51.33 -38.13
N ARG A 579 16.02 51.74 -37.13
CA ARG A 579 16.46 51.80 -35.71
C ARG A 579 16.49 50.43 -35.00
N ASN A 580 15.96 49.39 -35.62
CA ASN A 580 15.89 48.04 -35.04
C ASN A 580 17.25 47.53 -34.58
N PHE A 581 18.30 47.82 -35.30
CA PHE A 581 19.66 47.36 -35.00
C PHE A 581 20.33 48.15 -33.88
N LEU A 582 20.16 49.48 -33.86
CA LEU A 582 20.61 50.32 -32.75
C LEU A 582 19.91 49.89 -31.45
N ASN A 583 18.60 49.71 -31.47
CA ASN A 583 17.84 49.24 -30.33
C ASN A 583 18.29 47.81 -29.86
N ALA A 584 18.72 46.97 -30.80
CA ALA A 584 19.28 45.65 -30.44
C ALA A 584 20.59 45.78 -29.63
N MET A 585 21.49 46.68 -30.04
CA MET A 585 22.73 46.98 -29.31
C MET A 585 22.46 47.67 -27.95
N GLU A 586 21.54 48.61 -27.90
CA GLU A 586 21.19 49.33 -26.66
C GLU A 586 20.55 48.45 -25.59
N ARG A 587 20.01 47.31 -25.97
CA ARG A 587 19.48 46.31 -25.02
C ARG A 587 20.55 45.45 -24.35
N ILE A 588 21.79 45.46 -24.82
CA ILE A 588 22.88 44.62 -24.29
C ILE A 588 23.01 44.77 -22.76
N PRO A 589 23.08 45.97 -22.15
CA PRO A 589 23.17 46.07 -20.71
C PRO A 589 22.04 45.40 -19.95
N SER A 590 20.80 45.57 -20.43
CA SER A 590 19.63 44.92 -19.82
C SER A 590 19.68 43.38 -19.94
N ILE A 591 20.25 42.84 -21.03
CA ILE A 591 20.41 41.38 -21.19
C ILE A 591 21.51 40.91 -20.24
N ILE A 592 22.61 41.61 -20.10
CA ILE A 592 23.68 41.34 -19.13
C ILE A 592 23.11 41.29 -17.70
N ASP A 593 22.31 42.28 -17.32
CA ASP A 593 21.70 42.32 -15.97
C ASP A 593 20.75 41.14 -15.73
N GLN A 594 20.00 40.69 -16.76
CA GLN A 594 19.16 39.52 -16.65
C GLN A 594 19.98 38.25 -16.43
N TYR A 595 21.12 38.06 -17.11
CA TYR A 595 22.02 36.95 -16.91
C TYR A 595 22.73 37.00 -15.56
N LYS A 596 23.12 38.19 -15.09
CA LYS A 596 23.66 38.37 -13.74
C LYS A 596 22.67 37.99 -12.66
N ALA A 597 21.40 38.44 -12.76
CA ALA A 597 20.35 38.05 -11.82
C ALA A 597 20.11 36.53 -11.82
N LYS A 598 20.19 35.88 -12.99
CA LYS A 598 20.12 34.41 -13.06
C LYS A 598 21.32 33.74 -12.37
N ASN A 599 22.51 34.29 -12.55
CA ASN A 599 23.71 33.76 -11.90
C ASN A 599 23.65 33.88 -10.38
N GLU A 600 23.14 34.96 -9.84
CA GLU A 600 22.92 35.13 -8.38
C GLU A 600 22.04 34.01 -7.81
N VAL A 601 20.97 33.62 -8.51
CA VAL A 601 20.12 32.48 -8.11
C VAL A 601 20.88 31.18 -8.16
N LEU A 602 21.66 30.95 -9.24
CA LEU A 602 22.47 29.72 -9.39
C LEU A 602 23.54 29.63 -8.31
N GLU A 603 24.21 30.73 -7.97
CA GLU A 603 25.22 30.84 -6.91
C GLU A 603 24.66 30.53 -5.51
N MET A 604 23.39 30.79 -5.26
CA MET A 604 22.72 30.43 -4.01
C MET A 604 22.30 28.95 -3.99
N GLU A 605 21.88 28.39 -5.14
CA GLU A 605 21.37 27.01 -5.22
C GLU A 605 22.49 25.96 -5.30
N ILE A 606 23.61 26.26 -5.96
CA ILE A 606 24.73 25.34 -6.13
C ILE A 606 25.30 24.85 -4.79
N PRO A 607 25.58 25.68 -3.78
CA PRO A 607 26.08 25.21 -2.49
C PRO A 607 25.11 24.30 -1.76
N GLN A 608 23.80 24.55 -1.86
CA GLN A 608 22.77 23.68 -1.25
C GLN A 608 22.76 22.30 -1.90
N LEU A 609 22.88 22.25 -3.23
CA LEU A 609 22.96 20.99 -3.96
C LEU A 609 24.27 20.24 -3.65
N GLN A 610 25.40 20.96 -3.49
CA GLN A 610 26.67 20.38 -3.07
C GLN A 610 26.58 19.78 -1.68
N GLU A 611 25.93 20.44 -0.73
CA GLU A 611 25.71 19.90 0.62
C GLU A 611 24.88 18.60 0.57
N ILE A 612 23.80 18.57 -0.21
CA ILE A 612 22.96 17.37 -0.34
C ILE A 612 23.73 16.25 -1.04
N ALA A 613 24.45 16.53 -2.11
CA ALA A 613 25.26 15.57 -2.85
C ALA A 613 26.42 15.00 -2.00
N GLY A 614 26.96 15.80 -1.07
CA GLY A 614 28.01 15.38 -0.14
C GLY A 614 27.55 14.53 1.03
N LYS A 615 26.24 14.44 1.31
CA LYS A 615 25.72 13.69 2.45
C LYS A 615 25.96 12.18 2.29
N VAL A 616 26.26 11.53 3.42
CA VAL A 616 26.41 10.07 3.53
C VAL A 616 25.22 9.53 4.31
N TRP A 617 24.69 8.39 3.89
CA TRP A 617 23.60 7.75 4.62
C TRP A 617 24.08 7.19 5.96
N LYS A 618 23.48 7.68 7.06
CA LYS A 618 23.99 7.45 8.43
C LYS A 618 23.71 6.07 9.00
N LYS A 619 22.83 5.28 8.36
CA LYS A 619 22.38 3.97 8.88
C LYS A 619 23.04 2.78 8.16
N GLU A 620 24.14 3.00 7.44
CA GLU A 620 24.85 1.92 6.70
C GLU A 620 25.38 0.84 7.66
N ASP A 621 25.91 1.25 8.81
CA ASP A 621 26.46 0.31 9.82
C ASP A 621 25.34 -0.46 10.52
N GLU A 622 24.20 0.20 10.85
CA GLU A 622 23.01 -0.48 11.37
C GLU A 622 22.53 -1.56 10.41
N LEU A 623 22.47 -1.25 9.10
CA LEU A 623 22.06 -2.20 8.08
C LEU A 623 23.03 -3.40 7.98
N LYS A 624 24.33 -3.17 8.06
CA LYS A 624 25.35 -4.24 8.05
C LYS A 624 25.23 -5.14 9.27
N GLN A 625 25.03 -4.55 10.45
CA GLN A 625 24.86 -5.29 11.70
C GLN A 625 23.64 -6.19 11.64
N LEU A 626 22.46 -5.64 11.26
CA LEU A 626 21.23 -6.43 11.16
C LEU A 626 21.33 -7.57 10.12
N LYS A 627 22.05 -7.36 9.02
CA LYS A 627 22.34 -8.44 8.05
C LYS A 627 23.22 -9.53 8.63
N SER A 628 24.19 -9.18 9.47
CA SER A 628 25.02 -10.15 10.18
C SER A 628 24.22 -10.94 11.21
N GLU A 629 23.35 -10.27 11.98
CA GLU A 629 22.43 -10.91 12.91
C GLU A 629 21.46 -11.87 12.22
N LEU A 630 20.89 -11.45 11.08
CA LEU A 630 20.02 -12.30 10.26
C LEU A 630 20.77 -13.56 9.78
N ALA A 631 21.99 -13.41 9.29
CA ALA A 631 22.79 -14.54 8.82
C ALA A 631 23.15 -15.52 9.96
N ALA A 632 23.39 -15.02 11.18
CA ALA A 632 23.62 -15.85 12.37
C ALA A 632 22.34 -16.61 12.75
N LEU A 633 21.20 -15.93 12.74
CA LEU A 633 19.90 -16.53 13.07
C LEU A 633 19.48 -17.56 12.01
N ASP A 634 19.74 -17.32 10.74
CA ASP A 634 19.49 -18.29 9.66
C ASP A 634 20.27 -19.58 9.85
N ARG A 635 21.55 -19.50 10.24
CA ARG A 635 22.34 -20.69 10.55
C ARG A 635 21.79 -21.47 11.73
N LYS A 636 21.34 -20.77 12.78
CA LYS A 636 20.72 -21.40 13.95
C LYS A 636 19.46 -22.16 13.57
N ILE A 637 18.57 -21.51 12.83
CA ILE A 637 17.31 -22.09 12.33
C ILE A 637 17.58 -23.30 11.41
N GLN A 638 18.60 -23.23 10.54
CA GLN A 638 18.96 -24.35 9.68
C GLN A 638 19.49 -25.57 10.47
N LEU A 639 20.27 -25.34 11.54
CA LEU A 639 20.73 -26.40 12.41
C LEU A 639 19.59 -27.05 13.21
N GLU A 640 18.59 -26.29 13.64
CA GLU A 640 17.43 -26.80 14.37
C GLU A 640 16.40 -27.50 13.47
N LEU A 641 16.33 -27.13 12.19
CA LEU A 641 15.40 -27.74 11.20
C LEU A 641 16.07 -28.86 10.37
N ALA A 642 17.34 -29.14 10.58
CA ALA A 642 18.01 -30.28 9.93
C ALA A 642 17.39 -31.58 10.45
N PRO A 643 17.01 -32.53 9.56
CA PRO A 643 16.54 -33.84 10.01
C PRO A 643 17.63 -34.52 10.84
N PRO A 644 17.27 -35.24 11.91
CA PRO A 644 18.26 -35.95 12.72
C PRO A 644 19.05 -36.90 11.81
N THR A 645 20.35 -36.80 11.88
CA THR A 645 21.24 -37.73 11.18
C THR A 645 20.93 -39.14 11.68
N PRO A 646 20.68 -40.13 10.82
CA PRO A 646 20.43 -41.50 11.30
C PRO A 646 21.64 -41.97 12.12
N GLU A 647 21.39 -42.30 13.38
CA GLU A 647 22.38 -42.96 14.23
C GLU A 647 22.85 -44.22 13.56
N VAL A 648 24.12 -44.24 13.18
CA VAL A 648 24.81 -45.44 12.76
C VAL A 648 24.93 -46.30 14.04
N ALA A 649 24.20 -47.38 14.06
CA ALA A 649 24.31 -48.39 15.12
C ALA A 649 25.78 -48.84 15.20
N GLU A 650 26.43 -48.45 16.27
CA GLU A 650 27.75 -48.95 16.64
C GLU A 650 27.61 -50.45 16.90
N LYS A 651 28.16 -51.26 15.99
CA LYS A 651 28.58 -52.61 16.32
C LYS A 651 29.97 -52.53 16.87
N GLU A 652 30.07 -52.80 18.16
CA GLU A 652 31.32 -53.18 18.82
C GLU A 652 32.09 -54.20 18.00
N ASN A 653 33.31 -53.89 17.61
CA ASN A 653 34.39 -54.86 17.46
C ASN A 653 35.72 -54.26 17.80
N GLU A 654 36.36 -54.95 18.73
CA GLU A 654 37.67 -54.66 19.32
C GLU A 654 38.81 -54.67 18.29
N GLY A 655 39.74 -53.76 18.52
CA GLY A 655 41.18 -53.99 18.40
C GLY A 655 41.81 -53.76 17.03
N GLN A 656 42.47 -52.61 16.90
CA GLN A 656 43.92 -52.55 16.61
C GLN A 656 44.35 -51.08 16.40
N GLN A 657 45.35 -50.74 17.24
CA GLN A 657 46.11 -49.52 17.10
C GLN A 657 46.93 -49.47 15.81
N LEU A 658 46.95 -48.37 15.12
CA LEU A 658 48.07 -47.88 14.33
C LEU A 658 48.08 -46.34 14.29
N LYS A 659 49.27 -45.81 14.58
CA LYS A 659 49.61 -44.38 14.69
C LYS A 659 49.57 -43.65 13.34
N PRO A 660 49.54 -42.30 13.34
CA PRO A 660 49.45 -41.47 12.14
C PRO A 660 50.82 -41.22 11.49
N GLU A 661 50.85 -41.26 10.19
CA GLU A 661 51.91 -40.65 9.39
C GLU A 661 51.32 -39.46 8.64
N ALA A 662 52.02 -38.34 8.77
CA ALA A 662 51.80 -37.12 8.01
C ALA A 662 52.57 -37.23 6.68
N GLU A 663 51.94 -37.00 5.58
CA GLU A 663 52.65 -36.62 4.33
C GLU A 663 51.78 -35.70 3.46
N ASP A 664 52.30 -34.58 3.27
CA ASP A 664 52.52 -33.62 2.22
C ASP A 664 51.84 -33.93 0.84
N VAL A 665 50.91 -33.11 0.42
CA VAL A 665 50.53 -33.01 -0.99
C VAL A 665 50.51 -31.54 -1.42
N ARG A 666 51.71 -31.07 -1.75
CA ARG A 666 51.91 -29.98 -2.72
C ARG A 666 51.99 -30.54 -4.12
N ASN A 667 51.35 -29.83 -5.06
CA ASN A 667 51.54 -29.89 -6.51
C ASN A 667 50.95 -31.07 -7.30
N ARG A 668 49.83 -30.86 -7.91
CA ARG A 668 49.62 -31.25 -9.32
C ARG A 668 48.87 -30.15 -10.08
N GLN A 669 49.60 -29.39 -10.88
CA GLN A 669 49.10 -28.68 -12.04
C GLN A 669 48.59 -29.69 -13.06
N ALA A 670 47.33 -29.63 -13.43
CA ALA A 670 46.81 -30.33 -14.60
C ALA A 670 46.62 -29.32 -15.73
N GLN A 671 47.33 -29.61 -16.83
CA GLN A 671 47.26 -28.93 -18.12
C GLN A 671 45.85 -29.04 -18.71
N TYR A 672 45.30 -27.94 -19.18
CA TYR A 672 44.08 -27.91 -19.98
C TYR A 672 44.40 -28.10 -21.46
N PRO A 673 43.65 -28.90 -22.23
CA PRO A 673 43.74 -28.93 -23.67
C PRO A 673 42.99 -27.78 -24.32
N GLU A 674 43.64 -27.14 -25.28
CA GLU A 674 43.04 -26.20 -26.23
C GLU A 674 41.96 -26.89 -27.06
N ASN A 675 40.70 -26.62 -26.78
CA ASN A 675 39.54 -26.60 -27.68
C ASN A 675 38.27 -26.54 -26.83
N ALA A 676 37.87 -25.31 -26.43
CA ALA A 676 36.58 -25.07 -25.81
C ALA A 676 35.64 -24.40 -26.81
N PRO A 677 34.39 -24.84 -26.90
CA PRO A 677 33.37 -24.14 -27.67
C PRO A 677 32.95 -22.81 -27.01
N PRO A 678 32.28 -21.90 -27.73
CA PRO A 678 32.11 -20.53 -27.30
C PRO A 678 31.20 -20.42 -26.04
N GLN A 679 31.64 -19.53 -25.16
CA GLN A 679 30.96 -19.24 -23.88
C GLN A 679 29.50 -18.85 -24.06
N ILE A 680 28.65 -19.52 -23.32
CA ILE A 680 27.22 -19.16 -23.13
C ILE A 680 27.18 -17.84 -22.32
N ARG A 681 26.62 -16.81 -22.94
CA ARG A 681 26.37 -15.53 -22.29
C ARG A 681 25.37 -15.72 -21.13
N SER A 682 25.56 -14.98 -20.06
CA SER A 682 24.72 -15.05 -18.87
C SER A 682 23.25 -14.71 -19.19
N PRO A 683 22.27 -15.23 -18.42
CA PRO A 683 20.85 -14.93 -18.64
C PRO A 683 20.49 -13.43 -18.60
N ALA A 684 21.34 -12.60 -18.00
CA ALA A 684 21.13 -11.16 -17.94
C ALA A 684 21.31 -10.46 -19.31
N ASP A 685 22.19 -10.96 -20.17
CA ASP A 685 22.45 -10.37 -21.50
C ASP A 685 21.34 -10.67 -22.51
N SER A 686 20.59 -11.75 -22.33
CA SER A 686 19.46 -12.10 -23.20
C SER A 686 18.19 -11.28 -22.95
N ILE A 687 18.01 -10.74 -21.74
CA ILE A 687 16.83 -9.94 -21.37
C ILE A 687 16.92 -8.53 -21.96
N VAL A 688 18.12 -7.95 -22.04
CA VAL A 688 18.33 -6.61 -22.61
C VAL A 688 18.16 -6.61 -24.13
N ALA A 689 18.55 -7.70 -24.83
CA ALA A 689 18.45 -7.79 -26.27
C ALA A 689 17.01 -7.96 -26.80
N ASN A 690 16.11 -8.48 -25.99
CA ASN A 690 14.75 -8.81 -26.43
C ASN A 690 13.67 -7.79 -26.03
N HIS A 691 13.99 -6.73 -25.28
CA HIS A 691 12.98 -5.80 -24.72
C HIS A 691 13.26 -4.32 -24.97
N VAL A 692 14.23 -3.96 -25.81
CA VAL A 692 14.46 -2.58 -26.25
C VAL A 692 13.93 -2.42 -27.66
N ILE A 693 12.68 -1.99 -27.80
CA ILE A 693 12.12 -1.51 -29.05
C ILE A 693 12.60 -0.07 -29.25
N ILE A 694 13.61 0.12 -30.08
CA ILE A 694 13.99 1.45 -30.56
C ILE A 694 12.97 1.84 -31.61
N GLY A 695 11.97 2.65 -31.21
CA GLY A 695 11.02 3.24 -32.12
C GLY A 695 11.72 4.18 -33.09
N ARG A 696 11.71 3.87 -34.40
CA ARG A 696 12.04 4.83 -35.47
C ARG A 696 10.87 5.82 -35.58
N PRO A 697 11.10 7.13 -35.66
CA PRO A 697 10.04 8.10 -35.92
C PRO A 697 9.64 8.06 -37.42
N GLY A 698 8.38 7.84 -37.65
CA GLY A 698 7.75 8.06 -38.93
C GLY A 698 7.05 6.85 -39.53
N LEU A 699 5.73 6.80 -39.29
CA LEU A 699 4.72 6.46 -40.30
C LEU A 699 3.38 6.22 -39.56
N TYR A 700 2.62 7.29 -39.36
CA TYR A 700 1.19 7.18 -39.03
C TYR A 700 0.39 6.94 -40.31
N ALA A 701 -0.13 5.74 -40.49
CA ALA A 701 -1.21 5.46 -41.42
C ALA A 701 -2.53 5.82 -40.74
N LYS A 702 -3.33 6.64 -41.42
CA LYS A 702 -4.70 6.97 -41.05
C LYS A 702 -5.59 5.72 -41.19
N GLU A 703 -6.21 5.30 -40.09
CA GLU A 703 -7.41 4.46 -40.15
C GLU A 703 -8.66 5.33 -40.06
N GLU A 704 -9.49 5.25 -41.10
CA GLU A 704 -10.81 5.86 -41.17
C GLU A 704 -11.79 5.11 -40.26
N THR A 705 -12.29 5.78 -39.21
CA THR A 705 -13.44 5.29 -38.44
C THR A 705 -14.74 5.66 -39.11
N ARG A 706 -15.41 4.67 -39.69
CA ARG A 706 -16.82 4.76 -40.12
C ARG A 706 -17.72 4.86 -38.89
N SER A 707 -18.36 6.01 -38.73
CA SER A 707 -19.47 6.22 -37.80
C SER A 707 -20.68 5.42 -38.23
N LYS A 708 -21.21 4.52 -37.39
CA LYS A 708 -22.58 4.02 -37.48
C LYS A 708 -23.45 4.81 -36.51
N GLY A 709 -24.38 5.57 -37.10
CA GLY A 709 -25.37 6.33 -36.39
C GLY A 709 -26.35 5.43 -35.62
N LEU A 710 -26.67 5.83 -34.41
CA LEU A 710 -27.81 5.32 -33.64
C LEU A 710 -29.06 6.14 -34.02
N LYS A 711 -30.11 5.45 -34.46
CA LYS A 711 -31.48 5.95 -34.50
C LYS A 711 -32.16 5.60 -33.18
N ILE A 712 -32.73 6.61 -32.56
CA ILE A 712 -33.78 6.67 -31.52
C ILE A 712 -33.52 5.93 -30.24
#